data_10e88db1daad9c096010ffa5e60dd1a3
#
_entry.id   10e88db1daad9c096010ffa5e60dd1a3
#
_cell.length_a   1.000
_cell.length_b   1.000
_cell.length_c   1.000
_cell.angle_alpha   90.00
_cell.angle_beta   90.00
_cell.angle_gamma   90.00
#
_symmetry.space_group_name_H-M   'P 1'
#
loop_
_entity.id
_entity.type
_entity.pdbx_description
1 polymer ?
#
loop_
_entity_poly.entity_id
_entity_poly.type
_entity_poly.pdbx_seq_one_letter_code
_entity_poly.pdbx_strand_id
1 'polypeptide(L)'
;MQKLRFDLRYVMRQLAKSPGFAITAVLMLAFGIGATTAIFSIVEAVLLRPLPFPDSDRVMMLADRLEGVNIGGNSDIGVTVPDILAYTRQTHGFSALGGYQGAGYELSGNGEPAQVNAARLTAGVFPALGVNPQLGRVFTADEDAHSQQVAVLSYATWSSRFHRDPQVLGSKILLDRKPFIVIGVMPRSFEFPLQPGQLNRAELWVPMSFTPQELAPQSAANWSYQMVGRLRPDVSSKQAESDAESVAQEIMRNYPAMMANLHISAVVRPLQQETTEQAKPLLRTLFLAVGVVLLIACVNLAGLMLVRAIRRQREVAVRLALGARAGALLRQAILESLILSLTGGALGLTMAAVALQVGKSMLPESLPRISEIGLNWQVVGFALLLGVVTGLVCGLAPAFAALRTNVNLNLKEGGRSGSEGGGHARLRSTLVVAEIAIALVLLTASCLLLRSFEKMRSVDLGFRPQHVTTASYSLPQKQYEKQAQVDAFNRELLSRLNSLPGVTATALTSLLPSGGNNNNQTFVVEGYTPPKGADLNLATVSTVMGDFFPALGVPLLRGRVFTEADRHGSQLVLVVNHKLAQHFWPGQDPIGKRLRIGTPEMQTPWLTVIGEVADVKLTSPDEPSKEQYYIPVDQGEDDVGSLASPTDLNGNGGYIVLRSSLPPEQMENALRSTVRSIDPLLPLTQVQTMEQAVSQSEAPRRFNTVLIGSFAFAAVLLAVLGIYSVIAFSVASRAQEMAIRMALGSQRGAIIRLVLQSGAKLAAIGCVIGLVGAAAASGLLRSLLFGVSPFDPLVMSIAAVSVLLLAVAASGLPALRAASTDPIRALRGE
;
A
#
# COMPACT_ATOMS: atom_id res chain seq x y z
N MET A 1 49.41 3.75 -8.65
CA MET A 1 48.67 2.70 -9.37
C MET A 1 49.24 1.29 -9.18
N GLN A 2 50.57 1.04 -9.27
CA GLN A 2 51.17 -0.28 -9.12
C GLN A 2 50.93 -0.94 -7.76
N LYS A 3 51.01 -0.20 -6.63
CA LYS A 3 50.71 -0.70 -5.28
C LYS A 3 49.27 -1.19 -5.15
N LEU A 4 48.27 -0.47 -5.71
CA LEU A 4 46.87 -0.86 -5.64
C LEU A 4 46.59 -2.14 -6.44
N ARG A 5 47.23 -2.30 -7.62
CA ARG A 5 47.10 -3.53 -8.42
C ARG A 5 47.70 -4.74 -7.72
N PHE A 6 48.78 -4.56 -6.98
CA PHE A 6 49.38 -5.62 -6.20
C PHE A 6 48.46 -6.05 -5.06
N ASP A 7 47.94 -5.07 -4.29
CA ASP A 7 47.03 -5.35 -3.19
C ASP A 7 45.76 -6.05 -3.68
N LEU A 8 45.19 -5.60 -4.81
CA LEU A 8 43.98 -6.22 -5.43
C LEU A 8 44.23 -7.69 -5.81
N ARG A 9 45.37 -7.99 -6.46
CA ARG A 9 45.73 -9.37 -6.82
C ARG A 9 45.95 -10.25 -5.59
N TYR A 10 46.53 -9.68 -4.54
CA TYR A 10 46.75 -10.38 -3.29
C TYR A 10 45.41 -10.72 -2.64
N VAL A 11 44.49 -9.77 -2.51
CA VAL A 11 43.16 -9.98 -1.91
C VAL A 11 42.36 -11.00 -2.70
N MET A 12 42.33 -10.92 -4.04
CA MET A 12 41.63 -11.89 -4.89
C MET A 12 42.16 -13.32 -4.71
N ARG A 13 43.51 -13.50 -4.70
CA ARG A 13 44.10 -14.83 -4.45
C ARG A 13 43.74 -15.36 -3.06
N GLN A 14 43.61 -14.49 -2.11
CA GLN A 14 43.33 -14.83 -0.73
C GLN A 14 41.88 -15.23 -0.52
N LEU A 15 40.94 -14.56 -1.20
CA LEU A 15 39.49 -14.93 -1.24
C LEU A 15 39.31 -16.27 -1.95
N ALA A 16 40.06 -16.51 -3.03
CA ALA A 16 40.03 -17.78 -3.75
C ALA A 16 40.52 -18.98 -2.92
N LYS A 17 41.46 -18.77 -1.95
CA LYS A 17 41.92 -19.81 -1.02
C LYS A 17 40.89 -20.16 0.07
N SER A 18 39.83 -19.33 0.26
CA SER A 18 38.79 -19.57 1.26
C SER A 18 37.38 -19.37 0.65
N PRO A 19 36.96 -20.29 -0.29
CA PRO A 19 35.76 -20.09 -1.06
C PRO A 19 34.48 -20.12 -0.21
N GLY A 20 34.44 -20.98 0.82
CA GLY A 20 33.28 -21.03 1.72
C GLY A 20 33.02 -19.70 2.46
N PHE A 21 34.08 -19.05 2.93
CA PHE A 21 33.97 -17.72 3.53
C PHE A 21 33.50 -16.67 2.51
N ALA A 22 34.12 -16.63 1.33
CA ALA A 22 33.78 -15.65 0.30
C ALA A 22 32.33 -15.80 -0.17
N ILE A 23 31.87 -17.03 -0.44
CA ILE A 23 30.49 -17.32 -0.86
C ILE A 23 29.51 -16.91 0.24
N THR A 24 29.74 -17.30 1.49
CA THR A 24 28.85 -16.94 2.60
C THR A 24 28.76 -15.42 2.77
N ALA A 25 29.91 -14.71 2.75
CA ALA A 25 29.93 -13.26 2.86
C ALA A 25 29.19 -12.57 1.70
N VAL A 26 29.46 -13.02 0.45
CA VAL A 26 28.79 -12.48 -0.75
C VAL A 26 27.28 -12.73 -0.71
N LEU A 27 26.82 -13.92 -0.32
CA LEU A 27 25.39 -14.25 -0.22
C LEU A 27 24.68 -13.43 0.86
N MET A 28 25.29 -13.27 2.04
CA MET A 28 24.74 -12.43 3.12
C MET A 28 24.56 -10.98 2.65
N LEU A 29 25.58 -10.44 1.99
CA LEU A 29 25.55 -9.07 1.47
C LEU A 29 24.58 -8.94 0.28
N ALA A 30 24.54 -9.92 -0.60
CA ALA A 30 23.63 -9.94 -1.72
C ALA A 30 22.16 -9.90 -1.24
N PHE A 31 21.86 -10.64 -0.19
CA PHE A 31 20.55 -10.66 0.41
C PHE A 31 20.20 -9.31 1.06
N GLY A 32 21.11 -8.78 1.91
CA GLY A 32 20.89 -7.50 2.59
C GLY A 32 20.82 -6.31 1.63
N ILE A 33 21.78 -6.18 0.71
CA ILE A 33 21.81 -5.09 -0.28
C ILE A 33 20.66 -5.25 -1.29
N GLY A 34 20.39 -6.49 -1.74
CA GLY A 34 19.35 -6.78 -2.71
C GLY A 34 17.94 -6.44 -2.18
N ALA A 35 17.61 -6.87 -0.97
CA ALA A 35 16.35 -6.55 -0.34
C ALA A 35 16.19 -5.03 -0.14
N THR A 36 17.26 -4.35 0.34
CA THR A 36 17.25 -2.89 0.53
C THR A 36 17.08 -2.16 -0.82
N THR A 37 17.74 -2.65 -1.87
CA THR A 37 17.64 -2.08 -3.22
C THR A 37 16.24 -2.27 -3.82
N ALA A 38 15.62 -3.43 -3.62
CA ALA A 38 14.25 -3.68 -4.10
C ALA A 38 13.24 -2.74 -3.44
N ILE A 39 13.30 -2.57 -2.11
CA ILE A 39 12.44 -1.63 -1.40
C ILE A 39 12.75 -0.18 -1.77
N PHE A 40 14.04 0.17 -1.91
CA PHE A 40 14.42 1.51 -2.37
C PHE A 40 13.87 1.81 -3.76
N SER A 41 13.83 0.83 -4.67
CA SER A 41 13.22 0.99 -5.99
C SER A 41 11.73 1.36 -5.91
N ILE A 42 10.99 0.76 -4.96
CA ILE A 42 9.58 1.12 -4.71
C ILE A 42 9.48 2.52 -4.11
N VAL A 43 10.30 2.80 -3.09
CA VAL A 43 10.33 4.12 -2.43
C VAL A 43 10.72 5.23 -3.41
N GLU A 44 11.70 4.99 -4.26
CA GLU A 44 12.15 5.93 -5.29
C GLU A 44 11.03 6.23 -6.28
N ALA A 45 10.40 5.20 -6.83
CA ALA A 45 9.35 5.36 -7.84
C ALA A 45 8.10 6.06 -7.26
N VAL A 46 7.71 5.73 -6.01
CA VAL A 46 6.47 6.23 -5.40
C VAL A 46 6.67 7.57 -4.68
N LEU A 47 7.74 7.70 -3.86
CA LEU A 47 7.90 8.86 -2.98
C LEU A 47 8.89 9.91 -3.46
N LEU A 48 10.02 9.48 -4.05
CA LEU A 48 11.14 10.37 -4.32
C LEU A 48 11.16 10.91 -5.74
N ARG A 49 10.66 10.15 -6.70
CA ARG A 49 10.65 10.57 -8.10
C ARG A 49 9.65 11.71 -8.29
N PRO A 50 10.06 12.85 -8.83
CA PRO A 50 9.14 13.94 -9.17
C PRO A 50 8.02 13.45 -10.08
N LEU A 51 6.84 14.07 -10.00
CA LEU A 51 5.76 13.83 -10.95
C LEU A 51 6.24 14.11 -12.38
N PRO A 52 5.71 13.41 -13.39
CA PRO A 52 6.15 13.55 -14.78
C PRO A 52 5.67 14.85 -15.43
N PHE A 53 5.63 15.94 -14.67
CA PHE A 53 5.22 17.27 -15.09
C PHE A 53 6.40 18.25 -14.99
N PRO A 54 6.55 19.19 -15.94
CA PRO A 54 7.53 20.26 -15.82
C PRO A 54 7.32 21.05 -14.53
N ASP A 55 8.40 21.37 -13.83
CA ASP A 55 8.37 22.09 -12.54
C ASP A 55 7.30 21.55 -11.58
N SER A 56 7.30 20.24 -11.38
CA SER A 56 6.27 19.52 -10.60
C SER A 56 6.12 20.04 -9.16
N ASP A 57 7.17 20.63 -8.60
CA ASP A 57 7.15 21.25 -7.26
C ASP A 57 6.19 22.45 -7.16
N ARG A 58 5.79 23.01 -8.30
CA ARG A 58 4.84 24.12 -8.39
C ARG A 58 3.42 23.65 -8.71
N VAL A 59 3.22 22.36 -8.94
CA VAL A 59 1.89 21.79 -9.21
C VAL A 59 1.23 21.44 -7.89
N MET A 60 0.12 22.13 -7.59
CA MET A 60 -0.61 22.02 -6.34
C MET A 60 -2.00 21.44 -6.56
N MET A 61 -2.50 20.69 -5.59
CA MET A 61 -3.91 20.42 -5.42
C MET A 61 -4.54 21.54 -4.60
N LEU A 62 -5.72 21.97 -5.00
CA LEU A 62 -6.60 22.83 -4.23
C LEU A 62 -7.85 22.02 -3.87
N ALA A 63 -8.19 21.98 -2.60
CA ALA A 63 -9.36 21.30 -2.07
C ALA A 63 -10.02 22.12 -0.96
N ASP A 64 -11.24 21.78 -0.63
CA ASP A 64 -11.93 22.32 0.52
C ASP A 64 -11.73 21.40 1.74
N ARG A 65 -11.68 22.01 2.92
CA ARG A 65 -11.74 21.33 4.19
C ARG A 65 -13.02 21.71 4.91
N LEU A 66 -13.80 20.71 5.27
CA LEU A 66 -15.01 20.91 6.04
C LEU A 66 -14.67 20.85 7.53
N GLU A 67 -14.85 21.96 8.22
CA GLU A 67 -14.62 22.07 9.66
C GLU A 67 -15.87 21.64 10.44
N GLY A 68 -15.67 20.97 11.57
CA GLY A 68 -16.77 20.56 12.46
C GLY A 68 -17.45 19.24 12.08
N VAL A 69 -17.09 18.61 10.95
CA VAL A 69 -17.64 17.33 10.50
C VAL A 69 -16.58 16.23 10.57
N ASN A 70 -16.87 15.16 11.29
CA ASN A 70 -15.99 14.00 11.35
C ASN A 70 -16.32 13.01 10.21
N ILE A 71 -15.60 13.12 9.10
CA ILE A 71 -15.78 12.26 7.92
C ILE A 71 -14.99 10.93 8.04
N GLY A 72 -14.37 10.68 9.20
CA GLY A 72 -13.66 9.42 9.46
C GLY A 72 -12.31 9.30 8.76
N GLY A 73 -11.50 10.37 8.78
CA GLY A 73 -10.15 10.39 8.20
C GLY A 73 -9.64 11.81 8.01
N ASN A 74 -9.24 12.14 6.81
CA ASN A 74 -8.87 13.50 6.44
C ASN A 74 -10.16 14.31 6.23
N SER A 75 -10.28 15.47 6.88
CA SER A 75 -11.41 16.40 6.69
C SER A 75 -11.33 17.17 5.36
N ASP A 76 -10.31 16.89 4.55
CA ASP A 76 -10.19 17.46 3.22
C ASP A 76 -11.15 16.70 2.28
N ILE A 77 -12.00 17.46 1.64
CA ILE A 77 -13.01 16.99 0.68
C ILE A 77 -12.63 17.51 -0.70
N GLY A 78 -13.38 17.12 -1.73
CA GLY A 78 -13.23 17.74 -3.04
C GLY A 78 -13.64 19.21 -3.05
N VAL A 79 -13.96 19.70 -4.22
CA VAL A 79 -14.53 21.03 -4.45
C VAL A 79 -15.87 20.89 -5.15
N THR A 80 -16.72 21.92 -5.03
CA THR A 80 -17.98 22.01 -5.76
C THR A 80 -17.82 22.76 -7.08
N VAL A 81 -18.82 22.75 -7.94
CA VAL A 81 -18.79 23.54 -9.19
C VAL A 81 -18.70 25.04 -8.92
N PRO A 82 -19.48 25.63 -7.98
CA PRO A 82 -19.30 27.03 -7.60
C PRO A 82 -17.88 27.35 -7.15
N ASP A 83 -17.22 26.45 -6.37
CA ASP A 83 -15.86 26.62 -5.89
C ASP A 83 -14.87 26.65 -7.05
N ILE A 84 -14.98 25.71 -8.00
CA ILE A 84 -14.14 25.68 -9.19
C ILE A 84 -14.24 27.00 -9.94
N LEU A 85 -15.45 27.53 -10.14
CA LEU A 85 -15.67 28.78 -10.86
C LEU A 85 -15.11 29.99 -10.10
N ALA A 86 -15.31 30.05 -8.78
CA ALA A 86 -14.83 31.13 -7.93
C ALA A 86 -13.30 31.10 -7.81
N TYR A 87 -12.70 29.97 -7.46
CA TYR A 87 -11.26 29.82 -7.35
C TYR A 87 -10.55 30.13 -8.67
N THR A 88 -11.08 29.65 -9.80
CA THR A 88 -10.48 29.91 -11.12
C THR A 88 -10.50 31.39 -11.48
N ARG A 89 -11.51 32.14 -11.05
CA ARG A 89 -11.67 33.57 -11.40
C ARG A 89 -10.97 34.53 -10.44
N GLN A 90 -10.92 34.17 -9.14
CA GLN A 90 -10.59 35.16 -8.09
C GLN A 90 -9.22 34.90 -7.47
N THR A 91 -8.67 33.68 -7.54
CA THR A 91 -7.33 33.42 -6.99
C THR A 91 -6.23 34.01 -7.88
N HIS A 92 -5.23 34.62 -7.26
CA HIS A 92 -4.12 35.31 -7.91
C HIS A 92 -2.78 34.54 -7.77
N GLY A 93 -2.71 33.59 -6.85
CA GLY A 93 -1.52 32.80 -6.55
C GLY A 93 -1.14 31.80 -7.63
N PHE A 94 -2.06 31.48 -8.54
CA PHE A 94 -1.86 30.48 -9.58
C PHE A 94 -1.65 31.13 -10.95
N SER A 95 -0.79 30.53 -11.77
CA SER A 95 -0.61 30.90 -13.19
C SER A 95 -1.63 30.18 -14.08
N ALA A 96 -2.07 29.01 -13.67
CA ALA A 96 -3.16 28.24 -14.28
C ALA A 96 -3.82 27.39 -13.20
N LEU A 97 -5.14 27.27 -13.23
CA LEU A 97 -5.94 26.50 -12.27
C LEU A 97 -7.10 25.87 -13.02
N GLY A 98 -7.43 24.61 -12.70
CA GLY A 98 -8.53 23.92 -13.32
C GLY A 98 -9.10 22.80 -12.48
N GLY A 99 -10.39 22.54 -12.68
CA GLY A 99 -11.11 21.43 -12.03
C GLY A 99 -11.07 20.17 -12.88
N TYR A 100 -11.15 19.02 -12.21
CA TYR A 100 -11.25 17.72 -12.87
C TYR A 100 -12.13 16.76 -12.09
N GLN A 101 -12.66 15.77 -12.81
CA GLN A 101 -13.47 14.68 -12.25
C GLN A 101 -13.21 13.41 -13.04
N GLY A 102 -13.06 12.28 -12.36
CA GLY A 102 -13.04 10.96 -13.00
C GLY A 102 -14.39 10.66 -13.65
N ALA A 103 -14.37 10.02 -14.81
CA ALA A 103 -15.56 9.62 -15.53
C ALA A 103 -15.33 8.27 -16.23
N GLY A 104 -16.41 7.55 -16.48
CA GLY A 104 -16.41 6.34 -17.31
C GLY A 104 -17.28 6.56 -18.53
N TYR A 105 -16.81 6.11 -19.69
CA TYR A 105 -17.57 6.18 -20.94
C TYR A 105 -17.60 4.83 -21.64
N GLU A 106 -18.73 4.53 -22.30
CA GLU A 106 -18.76 3.46 -23.31
C GLU A 106 -18.02 3.98 -24.55
N LEU A 107 -16.90 3.39 -24.88
CA LEU A 107 -16.20 3.65 -26.15
C LEU A 107 -16.65 2.63 -27.20
N SER A 108 -17.30 3.09 -28.25
CA SER A 108 -17.77 2.27 -29.36
C SER A 108 -17.43 2.89 -30.72
N GLY A 109 -17.67 2.17 -31.80
CA GLY A 109 -17.40 2.64 -33.17
C GLY A 109 -16.08 2.16 -33.78
N ASN A 110 -15.07 1.84 -32.98
CA ASN A 110 -13.77 1.30 -33.43
C ASN A 110 -13.39 0.08 -32.59
N GLY A 111 -13.83 -1.10 -33.00
CA GLY A 111 -13.60 -2.36 -32.27
C GLY A 111 -14.78 -2.76 -31.38
N GLU A 112 -14.55 -3.73 -30.47
CA GLU A 112 -15.54 -4.14 -29.50
C GLU A 112 -15.87 -3.01 -28.52
N PRO A 113 -17.16 -2.78 -28.20
CA PRO A 113 -17.54 -1.80 -27.18
C PRO A 113 -16.87 -2.12 -25.83
N ALA A 114 -16.32 -1.10 -25.22
CA ALA A 114 -15.67 -1.26 -23.91
C ALA A 114 -15.90 -0.05 -23.04
N GLN A 115 -16.02 -0.28 -21.76
CA GLN A 115 -15.97 0.80 -20.77
C GLN A 115 -14.52 1.29 -20.68
N VAL A 116 -14.31 2.58 -20.89
CA VAL A 116 -13.02 3.25 -20.77
C VAL A 116 -13.05 4.23 -19.62
N ASN A 117 -11.95 4.26 -18.88
CA ASN A 117 -11.76 5.27 -17.85
C ASN A 117 -11.36 6.59 -18.49
N ALA A 118 -12.00 7.64 -18.12
CA ALA A 118 -11.77 8.98 -18.64
C ALA A 118 -11.68 10.00 -17.50
N ALA A 119 -11.31 11.20 -17.82
CA ALA A 119 -11.51 12.33 -16.94
C ALA A 119 -12.12 13.51 -17.69
N ARG A 120 -13.08 14.16 -17.03
CA ARG A 120 -13.61 15.47 -17.44
C ARG A 120 -12.70 16.54 -16.84
N LEU A 121 -12.18 17.42 -17.68
CA LEU A 121 -11.23 18.45 -17.27
C LEU A 121 -11.73 19.83 -17.71
N THR A 122 -11.59 20.83 -16.84
CA THR A 122 -11.66 22.22 -17.35
C THR A 122 -10.40 22.54 -18.16
N ALA A 123 -10.48 23.47 -19.08
CA ALA A 123 -9.39 23.83 -19.97
C ALA A 123 -8.11 24.28 -19.24
N GLY A 124 -8.23 24.75 -18.00
CA GLY A 124 -7.10 25.16 -17.15
C GLY A 124 -6.19 24.04 -16.66
N VAL A 125 -6.61 22.78 -16.71
CA VAL A 125 -5.85 21.64 -16.18
C VAL A 125 -4.56 21.37 -16.98
N PHE A 126 -4.62 21.31 -18.30
CA PHE A 126 -3.44 21.05 -19.12
C PHE A 126 -2.35 22.13 -18.96
N PRO A 127 -2.66 23.43 -18.98
CA PRO A 127 -1.69 24.48 -18.65
C PRO A 127 -1.15 24.37 -17.21
N ALA A 128 -1.99 23.98 -16.24
CA ALA A 128 -1.55 23.78 -14.86
C ALA A 128 -0.52 22.64 -14.77
N LEU A 129 -0.71 21.54 -15.50
CA LEU A 129 0.22 20.43 -15.57
C LEU A 129 1.44 20.74 -16.47
N GLY A 130 1.32 21.70 -17.39
CA GLY A 130 2.41 22.14 -18.27
C GLY A 130 2.84 21.09 -19.29
N VAL A 131 1.95 20.18 -19.69
CA VAL A 131 2.27 19.12 -20.65
C VAL A 131 1.55 19.37 -21.97
N ASN A 132 2.33 19.40 -23.04
CA ASN A 132 1.78 19.50 -24.39
C ASN A 132 1.49 18.12 -24.99
N PRO A 133 0.46 17.98 -25.82
CA PRO A 133 0.19 16.73 -26.53
C PRO A 133 1.32 16.37 -27.48
N GLN A 134 1.51 15.08 -27.71
CA GLN A 134 2.48 14.56 -28.70
C GLN A 134 1.98 14.76 -30.13
N LEU A 135 0.68 14.66 -30.33
CA LEU A 135 0.02 14.90 -31.62
C LEU A 135 -1.20 15.81 -31.40
N GLY A 136 -1.45 16.71 -32.33
CA GLY A 136 -2.60 17.59 -32.27
C GLY A 136 -2.52 18.67 -31.21
N ARG A 137 -3.63 18.90 -30.50
CA ARG A 137 -3.79 19.93 -29.46
C ARG A 137 -4.69 19.47 -28.32
N VAL A 138 -4.67 20.22 -27.24
CA VAL A 138 -5.68 20.09 -26.16
C VAL A 138 -6.88 20.99 -26.44
N PHE A 139 -7.97 20.81 -25.69
CA PHE A 139 -9.15 21.64 -25.82
C PHE A 139 -8.96 23.00 -25.16
N THR A 140 -9.67 23.99 -25.69
CA THR A 140 -9.67 25.39 -25.26
C THR A 140 -10.76 25.69 -24.26
N ALA A 141 -10.67 26.84 -23.59
CA ALA A 141 -11.74 27.32 -22.69
C ALA A 141 -13.07 27.54 -23.42
N ASP A 142 -13.02 27.92 -24.70
CA ASP A 142 -14.22 28.09 -25.51
C ASP A 142 -14.91 26.74 -25.82
N GLU A 143 -14.11 25.71 -26.14
CA GLU A 143 -14.63 24.36 -26.35
C GLU A 143 -15.25 23.76 -25.09
N ASP A 144 -14.66 24.03 -23.92
CA ASP A 144 -15.18 23.62 -22.61
C ASP A 144 -16.50 24.36 -22.29
N ALA A 145 -16.52 25.68 -22.45
CA ALA A 145 -17.69 26.51 -22.14
C ALA A 145 -18.89 26.21 -23.06
N HIS A 146 -18.65 25.86 -24.33
CA HIS A 146 -19.71 25.56 -25.30
C HIS A 146 -19.98 24.07 -25.46
N SER A 147 -19.52 23.25 -24.55
CA SER A 147 -19.77 21.80 -24.51
C SER A 147 -19.44 21.09 -25.83
N GLN A 148 -18.32 21.49 -26.46
CA GLN A 148 -17.91 20.88 -27.72
C GLN A 148 -17.45 19.43 -27.48
N GLN A 149 -17.93 18.53 -28.33
CA GLN A 149 -17.62 17.10 -28.24
C GLN A 149 -16.25 16.80 -28.84
N VAL A 150 -15.21 17.09 -28.06
CA VAL A 150 -13.81 16.83 -28.41
C VAL A 150 -13.17 15.92 -27.36
N ALA A 151 -12.21 15.11 -27.79
CA ALA A 151 -11.51 14.18 -26.92
C ALA A 151 -9.99 14.22 -27.17
N VAL A 152 -9.22 14.10 -26.12
CA VAL A 152 -7.76 13.90 -26.15
C VAL A 152 -7.48 12.47 -25.67
N LEU A 153 -6.75 11.69 -26.48
CA LEU A 153 -6.46 10.29 -26.17
C LEU A 153 -5.19 10.13 -25.34
N SER A 154 -5.13 9.10 -24.52
CA SER A 154 -3.87 8.66 -23.93
C SER A 154 -3.01 7.95 -24.97
N TYR A 155 -1.68 7.95 -24.76
CA TYR A 155 -0.78 7.18 -25.60
C TYR A 155 -1.13 5.67 -25.62
N ALA A 156 -1.57 5.14 -24.49
CA ALA A 156 -1.94 3.74 -24.37
C ALA A 156 -3.14 3.41 -25.26
N THR A 157 -4.19 4.21 -25.20
CA THR A 157 -5.40 4.04 -26.00
C THR A 157 -5.12 4.21 -27.49
N TRP A 158 -4.33 5.24 -27.88
CA TRP A 158 -3.90 5.43 -29.25
C TRP A 158 -3.07 4.23 -29.76
N SER A 159 -2.19 3.67 -28.92
CA SER A 159 -1.36 2.53 -29.30
C SER A 159 -2.15 1.22 -29.41
N SER A 160 -3.06 0.95 -28.49
CA SER A 160 -3.76 -0.33 -28.40
C SER A 160 -4.98 -0.42 -29.33
N ARG A 161 -5.78 0.66 -29.42
CA ARG A 161 -7.03 0.67 -30.18
C ARG A 161 -6.90 1.28 -31.57
N PHE A 162 -5.99 2.25 -31.74
CA PHE A 162 -5.80 2.97 -33.01
C PHE A 162 -4.47 2.66 -33.67
N HIS A 163 -3.74 1.63 -33.22
CA HIS A 163 -2.49 1.12 -33.82
C HIS A 163 -1.43 2.19 -34.10
N ARG A 164 -1.44 3.29 -33.33
CA ARG A 164 -0.59 4.49 -33.52
C ARG A 164 -0.78 5.19 -34.86
N ASP A 165 -1.98 5.12 -35.43
CA ASP A 165 -2.29 5.82 -36.68
C ASP A 165 -2.33 7.34 -36.42
N PRO A 166 -1.52 8.15 -37.07
CA PRO A 166 -1.59 9.63 -36.96
C PRO A 166 -2.89 10.22 -37.53
N GLN A 167 -3.59 9.50 -38.40
CA GLN A 167 -4.87 9.93 -38.98
C GLN A 167 -6.02 9.85 -37.95
N VAL A 168 -5.76 9.41 -36.72
CA VAL A 168 -6.73 9.48 -35.63
C VAL A 168 -7.17 10.90 -35.33
N LEU A 169 -6.31 11.90 -35.61
CA LEU A 169 -6.70 13.33 -35.45
C LEU A 169 -7.82 13.68 -36.42
N GLY A 170 -8.89 14.29 -35.91
CA GLY A 170 -10.10 14.61 -36.65
C GLY A 170 -11.07 13.42 -36.84
N SER A 171 -10.69 12.21 -36.45
CA SER A 171 -11.58 11.06 -36.50
C SER A 171 -12.68 11.16 -35.44
N LYS A 172 -13.83 10.56 -35.72
CA LYS A 172 -14.95 10.48 -34.77
C LYS A 172 -14.91 9.17 -33.99
N ILE A 173 -14.97 9.29 -32.69
CA ILE A 173 -15.19 8.16 -31.75
C ILE A 173 -16.55 8.34 -31.10
N LEU A 174 -17.19 7.26 -30.70
CA LEU A 174 -18.45 7.30 -29.96
C LEU A 174 -18.17 7.10 -28.47
N LEU A 175 -18.43 8.13 -27.67
CA LEU A 175 -18.43 8.07 -26.21
C LEU A 175 -19.87 8.18 -25.72
N ASP A 176 -20.34 7.16 -25.01
CA ASP A 176 -21.75 7.04 -24.64
C ASP A 176 -22.67 7.30 -25.85
N ARG A 177 -22.29 6.74 -27.02
CA ARG A 177 -23.00 6.86 -28.28
C ARG A 177 -23.13 8.29 -28.82
N LYS A 178 -22.42 9.25 -28.24
CA LYS A 178 -22.27 10.62 -28.76
C LYS A 178 -20.98 10.71 -29.57
N PRO A 179 -20.97 11.38 -30.74
CA PRO A 179 -19.75 11.50 -31.53
C PRO A 179 -18.83 12.56 -30.93
N PHE A 180 -17.62 12.16 -30.58
CA PHE A 180 -16.51 13.05 -30.17
C PHE A 180 -15.44 13.08 -31.25
N ILE A 181 -14.85 14.22 -31.46
CA ILE A 181 -13.73 14.39 -32.41
C ILE A 181 -12.42 14.28 -31.64
N VAL A 182 -11.54 13.37 -32.06
CA VAL A 182 -10.21 13.26 -31.49
C VAL A 182 -9.35 14.44 -31.95
N ILE A 183 -8.92 15.31 -31.03
CA ILE A 183 -8.14 16.51 -31.32
C ILE A 183 -6.68 16.43 -30.91
N GLY A 184 -6.33 15.45 -30.09
CA GLY A 184 -4.95 15.29 -29.60
C GLY A 184 -4.66 13.93 -29.02
N VAL A 185 -3.36 13.65 -28.88
CA VAL A 185 -2.83 12.45 -28.20
C VAL A 185 -1.74 12.91 -27.23
N MET A 186 -1.86 12.52 -25.96
CA MET A 186 -0.87 12.88 -24.94
C MET A 186 0.39 12.01 -25.03
N PRO A 187 1.53 12.50 -24.51
CA PRO A 187 2.76 11.73 -24.45
C PRO A 187 2.63 10.47 -23.60
N ARG A 188 3.50 9.48 -23.84
CA ARG A 188 3.51 8.20 -23.11
C ARG A 188 3.67 8.34 -21.59
N SER A 189 4.36 9.39 -21.16
CA SER A 189 4.60 9.67 -19.72
C SER A 189 3.46 10.40 -19.04
N PHE A 190 2.43 10.83 -19.78
CA PHE A 190 1.33 11.60 -19.21
C PHE A 190 0.29 10.66 -18.59
N GLU A 191 0.12 10.77 -17.30
CA GLU A 191 -0.89 10.06 -16.51
C GLU A 191 -1.57 11.08 -15.59
N PHE A 192 -2.87 11.26 -15.75
CA PHE A 192 -3.68 12.16 -14.95
C PHE A 192 -5.18 11.79 -15.10
N PRO A 193 -6.00 11.86 -14.05
CA PRO A 193 -5.65 12.18 -12.67
C PRO A 193 -4.83 11.07 -11.98
N LEU A 194 -3.98 11.48 -11.02
CA LEU A 194 -3.22 10.60 -10.18
C LEU A 194 -3.97 10.45 -8.84
N GLN A 195 -4.94 9.56 -8.79
CA GLN A 195 -5.65 9.28 -7.54
C GLN A 195 -4.99 8.10 -6.81
N PRO A 196 -4.71 8.24 -5.50
CA PRO A 196 -4.26 7.13 -4.68
C PRO A 196 -5.30 6.01 -4.67
N GLY A 197 -4.88 4.79 -4.91
CA GLY A 197 -5.75 3.62 -4.87
C GLY A 197 -6.63 3.39 -6.09
N GLN A 198 -6.50 4.18 -7.16
CA GLN A 198 -7.17 3.93 -8.42
C GLN A 198 -6.16 3.59 -9.51
N LEU A 199 -6.22 2.34 -9.98
CA LEU A 199 -5.52 1.87 -11.17
C LEU A 199 -6.08 2.46 -12.47
N ASN A 200 -7.14 3.20 -12.37
CA ASN A 200 -7.88 3.71 -13.48
C ASN A 200 -7.14 4.89 -14.11
N ARG A 201 -6.09 4.57 -14.87
CA ARG A 201 -5.47 5.52 -15.76
C ARG A 201 -6.49 5.99 -16.74
N ALA A 202 -6.69 7.29 -16.83
CA ALA A 202 -7.56 7.84 -17.84
C ALA A 202 -7.06 7.41 -19.23
N GLU A 203 -7.93 6.78 -19.99
CA GLU A 203 -7.68 6.38 -21.38
C GLU A 203 -7.89 7.54 -22.34
N LEU A 204 -8.70 8.52 -21.92
CA LEU A 204 -8.99 9.74 -22.66
C LEU A 204 -9.45 10.87 -21.71
N TRP A 205 -9.40 12.08 -22.21
CA TRP A 205 -9.85 13.30 -21.54
C TRP A 205 -10.82 14.05 -22.40
N VAL A 206 -11.88 14.55 -21.78
CA VAL A 206 -12.91 15.38 -22.42
C VAL A 206 -13.10 16.68 -21.67
N PRO A 207 -13.62 17.74 -22.29
CA PRO A 207 -13.97 18.97 -21.60
C PRO A 207 -14.93 18.71 -20.44
N MET A 208 -14.81 19.46 -19.37
CA MET A 208 -15.70 19.38 -18.19
C MET A 208 -17.13 19.70 -18.59
N SER A 209 -17.34 20.76 -19.32
CA SER A 209 -18.61 21.15 -19.92
C SER A 209 -19.76 21.00 -18.92
N PHE A 210 -19.77 21.84 -17.88
CA PHE A 210 -20.77 21.75 -16.82
C PHE A 210 -22.20 21.79 -17.36
N THR A 211 -23.02 20.85 -16.97
CA THR A 211 -24.42 20.77 -17.31
C THR A 211 -25.25 21.81 -16.54
N PRO A 212 -26.43 22.20 -17.02
CA PRO A 212 -27.33 23.11 -16.27
C PRO A 212 -27.67 22.58 -14.86
N GLN A 213 -27.75 21.28 -14.67
CA GLN A 213 -27.97 20.64 -13.35
C GLN A 213 -26.76 20.81 -12.43
N GLU A 214 -25.53 20.62 -12.93
CA GLU A 214 -24.31 20.84 -12.17
C GLU A 214 -24.10 22.31 -11.79
N LEU A 215 -24.62 23.23 -12.58
CA LEU A 215 -24.59 24.68 -12.31
C LEU A 215 -25.74 25.15 -11.41
N ALA A 216 -26.72 24.29 -11.13
CA ALA A 216 -27.85 24.65 -10.31
C ALA A 216 -27.44 24.82 -8.82
N PRO A 217 -28.10 25.73 -8.07
CA PRO A 217 -27.78 25.95 -6.65
C PRO A 217 -27.84 24.69 -5.78
N GLN A 218 -28.66 23.73 -6.16
CA GLN A 218 -28.79 22.44 -5.46
C GLN A 218 -27.50 21.61 -5.53
N SER A 219 -26.70 21.77 -6.57
CA SER A 219 -25.42 21.06 -6.76
C SER A 219 -24.26 21.67 -5.98
N ALA A 220 -24.49 22.78 -5.27
CA ALA A 220 -23.48 23.41 -4.41
C ALA A 220 -23.03 22.51 -3.24
N ALA A 221 -23.75 21.42 -2.96
CA ALA A 221 -23.37 20.42 -1.94
C ALA A 221 -22.63 19.20 -2.51
N ASN A 222 -22.22 19.24 -3.77
CA ASN A 222 -21.55 18.13 -4.43
C ASN A 222 -20.01 18.34 -4.49
N TRP A 223 -19.27 17.84 -3.51
CA TRP A 223 -17.80 17.89 -3.44
C TRP A 223 -17.12 16.73 -4.20
N SER A 224 -17.67 16.29 -5.31
CA SER A 224 -17.10 15.19 -6.10
C SER A 224 -16.05 15.63 -7.12
N TYR A 225 -15.77 16.91 -7.22
CA TYR A 225 -14.76 17.47 -8.10
C TYR A 225 -13.44 17.71 -7.36
N GLN A 226 -12.37 17.85 -8.10
CA GLN A 226 -11.03 18.15 -7.61
C GLN A 226 -10.40 19.26 -8.43
N MET A 227 -9.41 19.97 -7.87
CA MET A 227 -8.71 21.02 -8.58
C MET A 227 -7.20 20.82 -8.56
N VAL A 228 -6.57 21.22 -9.66
CA VAL A 228 -5.11 21.27 -9.81
C VAL A 228 -4.70 22.61 -10.35
N GLY A 229 -3.65 23.20 -9.78
CA GLY A 229 -3.13 24.48 -10.19
C GLY A 229 -1.62 24.53 -10.22
N ARG A 230 -1.08 25.47 -10.97
CA ARG A 230 0.36 25.79 -11.04
C ARG A 230 0.61 27.12 -10.34
N LEU A 231 1.41 27.10 -9.30
CA LEU A 231 1.83 28.34 -8.61
C LEU A 231 2.58 29.27 -9.57
N ARG A 232 2.43 30.57 -9.36
CA ARG A 232 3.33 31.58 -9.96
C ARG A 232 4.75 31.42 -9.41
N PRO A 233 5.79 31.81 -10.14
CA PRO A 233 7.18 31.60 -9.72
C PRO A 233 7.54 32.25 -8.39
N ASP A 234 6.88 33.33 -8.05
CA ASP A 234 7.11 34.21 -6.90
C ASP A 234 6.16 33.94 -5.73
N VAL A 235 5.27 32.96 -5.84
CA VAL A 235 4.25 32.64 -4.82
C VAL A 235 4.56 31.32 -4.15
N SER A 236 4.59 31.34 -2.81
CA SER A 236 4.70 30.11 -2.00
C SER A 236 3.35 29.41 -1.83
N SER A 237 3.36 28.11 -1.50
CA SER A 237 2.12 27.36 -1.23
C SER A 237 1.27 28.00 -0.13
N LYS A 238 1.89 28.54 0.93
CA LYS A 238 1.19 29.22 2.02
C LYS A 238 0.51 30.54 1.58
N GLN A 239 1.14 31.27 0.67
CA GLN A 239 0.52 32.48 0.13
C GLN A 239 -0.66 32.14 -0.78
N ALA A 240 -0.51 31.10 -1.59
CA ALA A 240 -1.61 30.61 -2.41
C ALA A 240 -2.76 30.03 -1.58
N GLU A 241 -2.47 29.36 -0.46
CA GLU A 241 -3.46 28.87 0.50
C GLU A 241 -4.22 30.03 1.16
N SER A 242 -3.50 31.09 1.58
CA SER A 242 -4.14 32.28 2.17
C SER A 242 -5.00 33.06 1.14
N ASP A 243 -4.56 33.10 -0.13
CA ASP A 243 -5.33 33.68 -1.23
C ASP A 243 -6.60 32.87 -1.49
N ALA A 244 -6.48 31.54 -1.59
CA ALA A 244 -7.62 30.63 -1.75
C ALA A 244 -8.58 30.68 -0.55
N GLU A 245 -8.07 30.78 0.67
CA GLU A 245 -8.88 30.90 1.88
C GLU A 245 -9.76 32.16 1.86
N SER A 246 -9.22 33.26 1.35
CA SER A 246 -10.00 34.49 1.20
C SER A 246 -11.17 34.30 0.23
N VAL A 247 -10.96 33.53 -0.83
CA VAL A 247 -12.00 33.18 -1.80
C VAL A 247 -13.00 32.21 -1.19
N ALA A 248 -12.54 31.21 -0.42
CA ALA A 248 -13.43 30.27 0.27
C ALA A 248 -14.41 31.00 1.21
N GLN A 249 -13.91 32.00 1.97
CA GLN A 249 -14.75 32.83 2.84
C GLN A 249 -15.77 33.67 2.06
N GLU A 250 -15.42 34.13 0.86
CA GLU A 250 -16.35 34.84 -0.01
C GLU A 250 -17.41 33.90 -0.60
N ILE A 251 -17.00 32.70 -1.02
CA ILE A 251 -17.91 31.66 -1.47
C ILE A 251 -18.93 31.37 -0.36
N MET A 252 -18.49 31.16 0.87
CA MET A 252 -19.35 30.85 2.01
C MET A 252 -20.42 31.93 2.27
N ARG A 253 -20.10 33.19 2.07
CA ARG A 253 -21.10 34.28 2.21
C ARG A 253 -22.22 34.20 1.18
N ASN A 254 -21.94 33.61 0.04
CA ASN A 254 -22.85 33.49 -1.11
C ASN A 254 -23.49 32.10 -1.25
N TYR A 255 -23.11 31.16 -0.35
CA TYR A 255 -23.70 29.82 -0.36
C TYR A 255 -25.20 29.85 -0.08
N PRO A 256 -25.96 28.88 -0.61
CA PRO A 256 -27.37 28.75 -0.28
C PRO A 256 -27.60 28.68 1.23
N ALA A 257 -28.69 29.28 1.72
CA ALA A 257 -29.00 29.35 3.14
C ALA A 257 -28.95 27.99 3.87
N MET A 258 -29.19 26.90 3.14
CA MET A 258 -29.10 25.51 3.61
C MET A 258 -27.68 25.09 4.03
N MET A 259 -26.65 25.87 3.65
CA MET A 259 -25.24 25.58 3.96
C MET A 259 -24.59 26.67 4.82
N ALA A 260 -25.36 27.63 5.31
CA ALA A 260 -24.86 28.78 6.05
C ALA A 260 -24.10 28.42 7.34
N ASN A 261 -24.33 27.22 7.87
CA ASN A 261 -23.68 26.71 9.09
C ASN A 261 -22.42 25.88 8.81
N LEU A 262 -22.05 25.64 7.55
CA LEU A 262 -20.81 24.96 7.18
C LEU A 262 -19.65 25.95 7.26
N HIS A 263 -18.53 25.49 7.81
CA HIS A 263 -17.27 26.21 7.75
C HIS A 263 -16.33 25.48 6.83
N ILE A 264 -16.05 26.09 5.68
CA ILE A 264 -15.13 25.55 4.68
C ILE A 264 -13.88 26.41 4.69
N SER A 265 -12.72 25.76 4.75
CA SER A 265 -11.42 26.37 4.58
C SER A 265 -10.71 25.78 3.36
N ALA A 266 -9.93 26.62 2.66
CA ALA A 266 -9.17 26.16 1.50
C ALA A 266 -7.88 25.47 1.93
N VAL A 267 -7.51 24.41 1.21
CA VAL A 267 -6.26 23.66 1.41
C VAL A 267 -5.47 23.64 0.12
N VAL A 268 -4.21 24.07 0.18
CA VAL A 268 -3.28 24.03 -0.97
C VAL A 268 -2.08 23.16 -0.61
N ARG A 269 -1.93 22.04 -1.31
CA ARG A 269 -0.84 21.08 -1.08
C ARG A 269 -0.14 20.69 -2.37
N PRO A 270 1.16 20.35 -2.33
CA PRO A 270 1.83 19.75 -3.48
C PRO A 270 1.11 18.50 -3.97
N LEU A 271 0.81 18.41 -5.26
CA LEU A 271 0.12 17.25 -5.85
C LEU A 271 0.87 15.94 -5.56
N GLN A 272 2.20 15.96 -5.54
CA GLN A 272 3.01 14.80 -5.17
C GLN A 272 2.77 14.35 -3.72
N GLN A 273 2.57 15.29 -2.80
CA GLN A 273 2.29 14.96 -1.41
C GLN A 273 0.95 14.24 -1.30
N GLU A 274 -0.08 14.77 -1.93
CA GLU A 274 -1.43 14.20 -1.92
C GLU A 274 -1.45 12.79 -2.48
N THR A 275 -0.86 12.56 -3.64
CA THR A 275 -0.82 11.24 -4.29
C THR A 275 -0.04 10.20 -3.50
N THR A 276 0.87 10.60 -2.59
CA THR A 276 1.76 9.68 -1.87
C THR A 276 1.44 9.54 -0.39
N GLU A 277 0.53 10.36 0.17
CA GLU A 277 0.30 10.44 1.63
C GLU A 277 -0.12 9.11 2.24
N GLN A 278 -1.00 8.39 1.58
CA GLN A 278 -1.47 7.07 2.03
C GLN A 278 -0.37 5.99 1.97
N ALA A 279 0.57 6.09 1.02
CA ALA A 279 1.66 5.13 0.86
C ALA A 279 2.85 5.40 1.80
N LYS A 280 3.04 6.63 2.27
CA LYS A 280 4.20 7.04 3.10
C LYS A 280 4.42 6.19 4.36
N PRO A 281 3.42 5.97 5.23
CA PRO A 281 3.62 5.22 6.47
C PRO A 281 4.08 3.79 6.21
N LEU A 282 3.46 3.15 5.22
CA LEU A 282 3.80 1.81 4.78
C LEU A 282 5.23 1.72 4.27
N LEU A 283 5.58 2.54 3.29
CA LEU A 283 6.90 2.51 2.66
C LEU A 283 8.01 2.86 3.64
N ARG A 284 7.76 3.79 4.57
CA ARG A 284 8.68 4.11 5.66
C ARG A 284 8.94 2.91 6.57
N THR A 285 7.90 2.18 6.94
CA THR A 285 8.02 0.98 7.80
C THR A 285 8.79 -0.11 7.09
N LEU A 286 8.52 -0.35 5.81
CA LEU A 286 9.24 -1.34 4.99
C LEU A 286 10.72 -0.97 4.82
N PHE A 287 11.02 0.29 4.57
CA PHE A 287 12.38 0.77 4.42
C PHE A 287 13.19 0.64 5.72
N LEU A 288 12.58 0.92 6.86
CA LEU A 288 13.18 0.69 8.17
C LEU A 288 13.43 -0.81 8.41
N ALA A 289 12.46 -1.67 8.13
CA ALA A 289 12.57 -3.10 8.32
C ALA A 289 13.72 -3.70 7.49
N VAL A 290 13.82 -3.33 6.21
CA VAL A 290 14.89 -3.82 5.35
C VAL A 290 16.25 -3.24 5.71
N GLY A 291 16.32 -2.00 6.20
CA GLY A 291 17.54 -1.39 6.75
C GLY A 291 18.08 -2.17 7.95
N VAL A 292 17.17 -2.67 8.78
CA VAL A 292 17.49 -3.54 9.92
C VAL A 292 18.07 -4.89 9.45
N VAL A 293 17.50 -5.50 8.40
CA VAL A 293 18.05 -6.72 7.78
C VAL A 293 19.46 -6.50 7.24
N LEU A 294 19.70 -5.37 6.59
CA LEU A 294 21.04 -4.99 6.13
C LEU A 294 22.01 -4.81 7.29
N LEU A 295 21.57 -4.20 8.39
CA LEU A 295 22.39 -4.06 9.59
C LEU A 295 22.82 -5.43 10.14
N ILE A 296 21.93 -6.41 10.19
CA ILE A 296 22.25 -7.79 10.58
C ILE A 296 23.29 -8.38 9.63
N ALA A 297 23.13 -8.20 8.32
CA ALA A 297 24.09 -8.68 7.33
C ALA A 297 25.48 -8.04 7.52
N CYS A 298 25.54 -6.73 7.82
CA CYS A 298 26.77 -6.01 8.13
C CYS A 298 27.45 -6.54 9.41
N VAL A 299 26.67 -6.76 10.47
CA VAL A 299 27.16 -7.30 11.74
C VAL A 299 27.75 -8.70 11.56
N ASN A 300 27.08 -9.55 10.81
CA ASN A 300 27.54 -10.89 10.47
C ASN A 300 28.83 -10.87 9.66
N LEU A 301 28.91 -10.03 8.63
CA LEU A 301 30.14 -9.88 7.87
C LEU A 301 31.30 -9.37 8.74
N ALA A 302 31.04 -8.34 9.57
CA ALA A 302 32.04 -7.80 10.48
C ALA A 302 32.54 -8.88 11.46
N GLY A 303 31.67 -9.72 12.00
CA GLY A 303 31.97 -10.87 12.81
C GLY A 303 32.86 -11.89 12.11
N LEU A 304 32.53 -12.28 10.89
CA LEU A 304 33.31 -13.19 10.06
C LEU A 304 34.66 -12.64 9.71
N MET A 305 34.76 -11.35 9.37
CA MET A 305 36.03 -10.66 9.08
C MET A 305 36.91 -10.57 10.32
N LEU A 306 36.33 -10.31 11.49
CA LEU A 306 37.07 -10.29 12.77
C LEU A 306 37.67 -11.66 13.12
N VAL A 307 36.88 -12.74 12.95
CA VAL A 307 37.38 -14.13 13.13
C VAL A 307 38.58 -14.39 12.22
N ARG A 308 38.49 -13.96 10.98
CA ARG A 308 39.60 -14.13 10.01
C ARG A 308 40.81 -13.29 10.37
N ALA A 309 40.65 -12.07 10.86
CA ALA A 309 41.73 -11.20 11.31
C ALA A 309 42.47 -11.82 12.50
N ILE A 310 41.77 -12.43 13.46
CA ILE A 310 42.37 -13.12 14.61
C ILE A 310 43.20 -14.31 14.15
N ARG A 311 42.72 -15.15 13.25
CA ARG A 311 43.50 -16.29 12.71
C ARG A 311 44.77 -15.87 12.00
N ARG A 312 44.87 -14.62 11.54
CA ARG A 312 46.05 -14.08 10.83
C ARG A 312 46.96 -13.20 11.69
N GLN A 313 46.71 -13.11 12.99
CA GLN A 313 47.48 -12.23 13.88
C GLN A 313 48.98 -12.52 13.82
N ARG A 314 49.40 -13.80 13.73
CA ARG A 314 50.82 -14.17 13.57
C ARG A 314 51.39 -13.66 12.24
N GLU A 315 50.67 -13.80 11.11
CA GLU A 315 51.13 -13.29 9.82
C GLU A 315 51.25 -11.77 9.85
N VAL A 316 50.29 -11.08 10.47
CA VAL A 316 50.28 -9.62 10.66
C VAL A 316 51.45 -9.18 11.54
N ALA A 317 51.69 -9.88 12.67
CA ALA A 317 52.80 -9.56 13.58
C ALA A 317 54.17 -9.72 12.90
N VAL A 318 54.39 -10.81 12.15
CA VAL A 318 55.63 -11.02 11.37
C VAL A 318 55.82 -9.92 10.32
N ARG A 319 54.77 -9.52 9.62
CA ARG A 319 54.84 -8.44 8.63
C ARG A 319 55.17 -7.09 9.25
N LEU A 320 54.57 -6.77 10.41
CA LEU A 320 54.89 -5.56 11.16
C LEU A 320 56.33 -5.58 11.66
N ALA A 321 56.82 -6.73 12.16
CA ALA A 321 58.19 -6.91 12.57
C ALA A 321 59.19 -6.73 11.42
N LEU A 322 58.83 -7.11 10.20
CA LEU A 322 59.59 -6.92 8.97
C LEU A 322 59.44 -5.51 8.35
N GLY A 323 58.80 -4.56 9.07
CA GLY A 323 58.73 -3.16 8.67
C GLY A 323 57.50 -2.79 7.80
N ALA A 324 56.47 -3.63 7.70
CA ALA A 324 55.24 -3.27 7.00
C ALA A 324 54.54 -2.12 7.72
N ARG A 325 54.11 -1.09 6.97
CA ARG A 325 53.33 0.03 7.52
C ARG A 325 51.92 -0.40 7.90
N ALA A 326 51.44 -0.01 9.07
CA ALA A 326 50.09 -0.29 9.56
C ALA A 326 48.98 0.15 8.55
N GLY A 327 49.18 1.27 7.82
CA GLY A 327 48.29 1.73 6.78
C GLY A 327 48.17 0.81 5.55
N ALA A 328 49.18 -0.06 5.29
CA ALA A 328 49.08 -1.06 4.23
C ALA A 328 48.15 -2.22 4.62
N LEU A 329 48.20 -2.63 5.89
CA LEU A 329 47.32 -3.67 6.43
C LEU A 329 45.84 -3.17 6.50
N LEU A 330 45.67 -1.92 6.94
CA LEU A 330 44.36 -1.25 6.94
C LEU A 330 43.73 -1.22 5.54
N ARG A 331 44.55 -0.78 4.55
CA ARG A 331 44.09 -0.73 3.15
C ARG A 331 43.73 -2.12 2.62
N GLN A 332 44.46 -3.17 2.94
CA GLN A 332 44.16 -4.54 2.54
C GLN A 332 42.86 -5.04 3.15
N ALA A 333 42.58 -4.76 4.45
CA ALA A 333 41.32 -5.14 5.11
C ALA A 333 40.11 -4.41 4.48
N ILE A 334 40.26 -3.12 4.20
CA ILE A 334 39.18 -2.35 3.52
C ILE A 334 38.95 -2.84 2.09
N LEU A 335 40.02 -3.15 1.35
CA LEU A 335 39.89 -3.69 -0.01
C LEU A 335 39.22 -5.06 -0.01
N GLU A 336 39.50 -5.92 0.97
CA GLU A 336 38.90 -7.24 1.09
C GLU A 336 37.36 -7.11 1.32
N SER A 337 36.95 -6.26 2.26
CA SER A 337 35.53 -6.03 2.53
C SER A 337 34.83 -5.31 1.38
N LEU A 338 35.51 -4.37 0.70
CA LEU A 338 34.95 -3.64 -0.44
C LEU A 338 34.68 -4.56 -1.64
N ILE A 339 35.63 -5.48 -1.94
CA ILE A 339 35.44 -6.48 -3.00
C ILE A 339 34.25 -7.37 -2.69
N LEU A 340 34.15 -7.87 -1.45
CA LEU A 340 33.01 -8.70 -1.02
C LEU A 340 31.69 -7.96 -1.10
N SER A 341 31.65 -6.70 -0.68
CA SER A 341 30.42 -5.92 -0.70
C SER A 341 30.00 -5.48 -2.10
N LEU A 342 30.92 -5.16 -2.98
CA LEU A 342 30.62 -4.83 -4.36
C LEU A 342 30.14 -6.06 -5.16
N THR A 343 30.78 -7.23 -4.95
CA THR A 343 30.34 -8.48 -5.57
C THR A 343 28.98 -8.92 -5.02
N GLY A 344 28.79 -8.80 -3.68
CA GLY A 344 27.49 -9.00 -3.04
C GLY A 344 26.43 -8.01 -3.54
N GLY A 345 26.80 -6.74 -3.71
CA GLY A 345 25.91 -5.71 -4.27
C GLY A 345 25.49 -6.00 -5.71
N ALA A 346 26.43 -6.43 -6.57
CA ALA A 346 26.12 -6.83 -7.94
C ALA A 346 25.15 -8.03 -7.99
N LEU A 347 25.40 -9.07 -7.18
CA LEU A 347 24.47 -10.19 -7.05
C LEU A 347 23.15 -9.75 -6.40
N GLY A 348 23.19 -8.87 -5.42
CA GLY A 348 21.99 -8.29 -4.79
C GLY A 348 21.13 -7.49 -5.77
N LEU A 349 21.76 -6.75 -6.68
CA LEU A 349 21.04 -6.02 -7.74
C LEU A 349 20.29 -6.97 -8.69
N THR A 350 20.91 -8.11 -9.05
CA THR A 350 20.21 -9.13 -9.86
C THR A 350 19.06 -9.78 -9.09
N MET A 351 19.25 -10.06 -7.80
CA MET A 351 18.17 -10.57 -6.94
C MET A 351 17.03 -9.55 -6.81
N ALA A 352 17.35 -8.26 -6.65
CA ALA A 352 16.36 -7.19 -6.62
C ALA A 352 15.55 -7.10 -7.94
N ALA A 353 16.23 -7.23 -9.10
CA ALA A 353 15.55 -7.27 -10.40
C ALA A 353 14.52 -8.40 -10.49
N VAL A 354 14.93 -9.62 -10.10
CA VAL A 354 14.04 -10.79 -10.10
C VAL A 354 12.89 -10.59 -9.09
N ALA A 355 13.20 -10.15 -7.88
CA ALA A 355 12.20 -9.91 -6.85
C ALA A 355 11.16 -8.87 -7.27
N LEU A 356 11.58 -7.78 -7.94
CA LEU A 356 10.67 -6.77 -8.47
C LEU A 356 9.81 -7.32 -9.62
N GLN A 357 10.37 -8.15 -10.52
CA GLN A 357 9.58 -8.76 -11.61
C GLN A 357 8.51 -9.69 -11.06
N VAL A 358 8.87 -10.58 -10.13
CA VAL A 358 7.92 -11.52 -9.51
C VAL A 358 6.95 -10.79 -8.59
N GLY A 359 7.44 -9.79 -7.84
CA GLY A 359 6.65 -9.06 -6.87
C GLY A 359 5.64 -8.07 -7.47
N LYS A 360 5.80 -7.64 -8.72
CA LYS A 360 4.86 -6.69 -9.35
C LYS A 360 3.41 -7.14 -9.33
N SER A 361 3.15 -8.43 -9.53
CA SER A 361 1.80 -9.00 -9.47
C SER A 361 1.20 -9.08 -8.05
N MET A 362 2.04 -8.91 -7.02
CA MET A 362 1.61 -8.92 -5.61
C MET A 362 1.48 -7.52 -5.03
N LEU A 363 1.94 -6.49 -5.76
CA LEU A 363 1.81 -5.11 -5.31
C LEU A 363 0.34 -4.73 -5.27
N PRO A 364 -0.12 -4.06 -4.20
CA PRO A 364 -1.48 -3.54 -4.15
C PRO A 364 -1.72 -2.56 -5.29
N GLU A 365 -2.86 -2.69 -5.94
CA GLU A 365 -3.29 -1.78 -7.01
C GLU A 365 -3.40 -0.32 -6.52
N SER A 366 -3.56 -0.14 -5.22
CA SER A 366 -3.57 1.16 -4.55
C SER A 366 -2.23 1.90 -4.54
N LEU A 367 -1.11 1.28 -4.93
CA LEU A 367 0.16 1.98 -5.02
C LEU A 367 0.24 2.79 -6.31
N PRO A 368 0.53 4.10 -6.23
CA PRO A 368 0.71 4.90 -7.43
C PRO A 368 1.97 4.47 -8.20
N ARG A 369 1.95 4.61 -9.52
CA ARG A 369 3.13 4.47 -10.40
C ARG A 369 3.79 3.07 -10.40
N ILE A 370 3.01 2.01 -10.19
CA ILE A 370 3.52 0.61 -10.19
C ILE A 370 4.30 0.27 -11.45
N SER A 371 3.88 0.80 -12.61
CA SER A 371 4.55 0.57 -13.90
C SER A 371 5.97 1.11 -13.95
N GLU A 372 6.28 2.14 -13.17
CA GLU A 372 7.58 2.79 -13.14
C GLU A 372 8.55 2.14 -12.15
N ILE A 373 8.05 1.24 -11.28
CA ILE A 373 8.89 0.51 -10.34
C ILE A 373 9.83 -0.40 -11.13
N GLY A 374 11.13 -0.17 -10.99
CA GLY A 374 12.16 -0.94 -11.67
C GLY A 374 13.55 -0.44 -11.39
N LEU A 375 14.55 -1.12 -11.96
CA LEU A 375 15.94 -0.71 -11.84
C LEU A 375 16.22 0.43 -12.82
N ASN A 376 16.37 1.61 -12.29
CA ASN A 376 16.88 2.79 -13.00
C ASN A 376 18.31 3.13 -12.53
N TRP A 377 18.93 4.13 -13.14
CA TRP A 377 20.30 4.51 -12.80
C TRP A 377 20.43 5.04 -11.35
N GLN A 378 19.37 5.61 -10.76
CA GLN A 378 19.33 6.10 -9.38
C GLN A 378 19.35 4.92 -8.41
N VAL A 379 18.58 3.87 -8.69
CA VAL A 379 18.55 2.63 -7.91
C VAL A 379 19.89 1.89 -8.01
N VAL A 380 20.50 1.84 -9.19
CA VAL A 380 21.84 1.26 -9.38
C VAL A 380 22.89 2.07 -8.62
N GLY A 381 22.81 3.41 -8.69
CA GLY A 381 23.68 4.31 -7.93
C GLY A 381 23.55 4.13 -6.43
N PHE A 382 22.32 3.99 -5.93
CA PHE A 382 22.04 3.69 -4.52
C PHE A 382 22.62 2.35 -4.10
N ALA A 383 22.43 1.28 -4.87
CA ALA A 383 22.98 -0.04 -4.58
C ALA A 383 24.52 -0.04 -4.53
N LEU A 384 25.14 0.70 -5.44
CA LEU A 384 26.60 0.86 -5.48
C LEU A 384 27.09 1.66 -4.26
N LEU A 385 26.45 2.77 -3.93
CA LEU A 385 26.74 3.57 -2.74
C LEU A 385 26.60 2.70 -1.48
N LEU A 386 25.51 1.95 -1.37
CA LEU A 386 25.24 1.07 -0.25
C LEU A 386 26.32 -0.01 -0.14
N GLY A 387 26.74 -0.61 -1.25
CA GLY A 387 27.86 -1.57 -1.29
C GLY A 387 29.17 -0.95 -0.82
N VAL A 388 29.49 0.27 -1.25
CA VAL A 388 30.69 0.99 -0.80
C VAL A 388 30.62 1.29 0.70
N VAL A 389 29.52 1.86 1.18
CA VAL A 389 29.33 2.20 2.61
C VAL A 389 29.41 0.94 3.47
N THR A 390 28.71 -0.11 3.08
CA THR A 390 28.74 -1.41 3.78
C THR A 390 30.15 -1.99 3.81
N GLY A 391 30.86 -1.98 2.68
CA GLY A 391 32.25 -2.46 2.60
C GLY A 391 33.20 -1.68 3.48
N LEU A 392 33.06 -0.36 3.54
CA LEU A 392 33.87 0.48 4.42
C LEU A 392 33.57 0.20 5.90
N VAL A 393 32.31 0.18 6.30
CA VAL A 393 31.88 -0.06 7.69
C VAL A 393 32.36 -1.45 8.17
N CYS A 394 32.12 -2.50 7.38
CA CYS A 394 32.51 -3.85 7.73
C CYS A 394 34.04 -4.04 7.74
N GLY A 395 34.77 -3.28 6.93
CA GLY A 395 36.23 -3.30 6.90
C GLY A 395 36.91 -2.60 8.09
N LEU A 396 36.22 -1.69 8.77
CA LEU A 396 36.76 -0.97 9.92
C LEU A 396 37.02 -1.88 11.13
N ALA A 397 36.13 -2.85 11.41
CA ALA A 397 36.28 -3.74 12.56
C ALA A 397 37.59 -4.56 12.54
N PRO A 398 37.93 -5.30 11.46
CA PRO A 398 39.23 -5.98 11.37
C PRO A 398 40.39 -5.01 11.27
N ALA A 399 40.20 -3.83 10.71
CA ALA A 399 41.21 -2.81 10.60
C ALA A 399 41.63 -2.28 11.98
N PHE A 400 40.69 -1.96 12.86
CA PHE A 400 40.97 -1.58 14.25
C PHE A 400 41.59 -2.72 15.06
N ALA A 401 41.19 -3.96 14.84
CA ALA A 401 41.79 -5.12 15.48
C ALA A 401 43.27 -5.27 15.10
N ALA A 402 43.62 -5.07 13.82
CA ALA A 402 44.99 -5.12 13.33
C ALA A 402 45.88 -4.02 13.92
N LEU A 403 45.33 -2.81 14.12
CA LEU A 403 46.06 -1.68 14.71
C LEU A 403 46.38 -1.87 16.21
N ARG A 404 45.57 -2.62 16.93
CA ARG A 404 45.75 -2.90 18.37
C ARG A 404 46.63 -4.13 18.65
N THR A 405 47.25 -4.72 17.64
CA THR A 405 48.08 -5.92 17.78
C THR A 405 49.43 -5.57 18.41
N ASN A 406 49.68 -6.00 19.66
CA ASN A 406 50.98 -5.84 20.33
C ASN A 406 51.97 -6.87 19.79
N VAL A 407 52.93 -6.43 18.97
CA VAL A 407 53.95 -7.27 18.30
C VAL A 407 54.78 -8.06 19.31
N ASN A 408 55.14 -7.44 20.45
CA ASN A 408 55.96 -8.06 21.47
C ASN A 408 55.31 -9.21 22.24
N LEU A 409 54.02 -9.11 22.51
CA LEU A 409 53.22 -10.16 23.17
C LEU A 409 53.00 -11.35 22.25
N ASN A 410 52.65 -11.11 20.99
CA ASN A 410 52.33 -12.17 20.03
C ASN A 410 53.56 -12.94 19.51
N LEU A 411 54.76 -12.37 19.61
CA LEU A 411 55.99 -13.05 19.25
C LEU A 411 56.62 -13.79 20.43
N LYS A 412 56.40 -13.37 21.69
CA LYS A 412 56.87 -14.00 22.91
C LYS A 412 56.05 -15.19 23.38
N GLU A 413 54.73 -15.22 23.08
CA GLU A 413 53.85 -16.34 23.45
C GLU A 413 53.90 -17.50 22.44
N GLY A 414 55.09 -17.90 22.06
CA GLY A 414 55.34 -19.13 21.31
C GLY A 414 55.11 -20.36 22.15
N GLY A 415 53.88 -20.75 22.46
CA GLY A 415 53.64 -22.10 22.94
C GLY A 415 52.77 -22.35 24.17
N ARG A 416 52.22 -21.33 24.86
CA ARG A 416 51.35 -21.60 26.03
C ARG A 416 50.06 -20.81 25.99
N SER A 417 48.99 -21.59 25.82
CA SER A 417 47.57 -21.33 26.11
C SER A 417 47.06 -19.92 25.84
N GLY A 418 46.33 -19.79 24.70
CA GLY A 418 45.55 -18.66 24.37
C GLY A 418 44.46 -18.33 25.39
N SER A 419 44.76 -17.43 26.30
CA SER A 419 43.74 -16.57 26.86
C SER A 419 43.41 -15.57 25.75
N GLU A 420 42.32 -15.82 25.01
CA GLU A 420 41.70 -14.77 24.13
C GLU A 420 41.61 -13.49 24.95
N GLY A 421 42.21 -12.40 24.50
CA GLY A 421 42.06 -11.12 25.18
C GLY A 421 40.55 -10.82 25.33
N GLY A 422 40.06 -10.78 26.58
CA GLY A 422 38.63 -10.78 26.93
C GLY A 422 37.79 -9.71 26.22
N GLY A 423 38.43 -8.71 25.59
CA GLY A 423 37.76 -7.68 24.78
C GLY A 423 37.19 -8.18 23.47
N HIS A 424 37.90 -9.02 22.72
CA HIS A 424 37.43 -9.52 21.41
C HIS A 424 36.28 -10.54 21.53
N ALA A 425 36.37 -11.39 22.58
CA ALA A 425 35.28 -12.34 22.87
C ALA A 425 33.98 -11.62 23.29
N ARG A 426 34.11 -10.56 24.11
CA ARG A 426 32.94 -9.72 24.50
C ARG A 426 32.33 -9.00 23.31
N LEU A 427 33.14 -8.39 22.44
CA LEU A 427 32.62 -7.69 21.26
C LEU A 427 31.81 -8.63 20.36
N ARG A 428 32.27 -9.83 20.08
CA ARG A 428 31.55 -10.83 19.29
C ARG A 428 30.27 -11.27 19.96
N SER A 429 30.31 -11.55 21.26
CA SER A 429 29.10 -11.91 22.00
C SER A 429 28.05 -10.79 21.96
N THR A 430 28.48 -9.54 22.09
CA THR A 430 27.59 -8.37 22.00
C THR A 430 26.95 -8.24 20.60
N LEU A 431 27.74 -8.45 19.55
CA LEU A 431 27.24 -8.42 18.17
C LEU A 431 26.16 -9.50 17.95
N VAL A 432 26.37 -10.74 18.39
CA VAL A 432 25.39 -11.83 18.28
C VAL A 432 24.14 -11.55 19.13
N VAL A 433 24.32 -11.03 20.34
CA VAL A 433 23.18 -10.64 21.19
C VAL A 433 22.33 -9.56 20.52
N ALA A 434 22.98 -8.53 19.93
CA ALA A 434 22.28 -7.49 19.19
C ALA A 434 21.54 -8.05 17.97
N GLU A 435 22.17 -8.97 17.24
CA GLU A 435 21.58 -9.62 16.07
C GLU A 435 20.34 -10.46 16.44
N ILE A 436 20.44 -11.24 17.51
CA ILE A 436 19.31 -12.02 18.03
C ILE A 436 18.18 -11.09 18.48
N ALA A 437 18.52 -10.01 19.17
CA ALA A 437 17.54 -9.03 19.63
C ALA A 437 16.79 -8.39 18.45
N ILE A 438 17.51 -7.98 17.43
CA ILE A 438 16.95 -7.38 16.21
C ILE A 438 16.09 -8.39 15.43
N ALA A 439 16.57 -9.62 15.26
CA ALA A 439 15.83 -10.68 14.59
C ALA A 439 14.51 -11.00 15.34
N LEU A 440 14.55 -10.98 16.68
CA LEU A 440 13.35 -11.18 17.49
C LEU A 440 12.34 -10.04 17.33
N VAL A 441 12.80 -8.79 17.25
CA VAL A 441 11.91 -7.64 16.98
C VAL A 441 11.18 -7.82 15.66
N LEU A 442 11.90 -8.16 14.58
CA LEU A 442 11.28 -8.38 13.27
C LEU A 442 10.37 -9.61 13.26
N LEU A 443 10.75 -10.69 13.93
CA LEU A 443 9.92 -11.90 14.04
C LEU A 443 8.64 -11.61 14.81
N THR A 444 8.73 -10.87 15.93
CA THR A 444 7.55 -10.46 16.72
C THR A 444 6.63 -9.57 15.87
N ALA A 445 7.18 -8.59 15.17
CA ALA A 445 6.41 -7.75 14.25
C ALA A 445 5.69 -8.57 13.17
N SER A 446 6.39 -9.53 12.57
CA SER A 446 5.82 -10.43 11.56
C SER A 446 4.69 -11.30 12.13
N CYS A 447 4.90 -11.91 13.31
CA CYS A 447 3.89 -12.73 13.96
C CYS A 447 2.65 -11.91 14.38
N LEU A 448 2.86 -10.66 14.85
CA LEU A 448 1.75 -9.74 15.16
C LEU A 448 0.93 -9.40 13.91
N LEU A 449 1.59 -9.10 12.79
CA LEU A 449 0.93 -8.81 11.53
C LEU A 449 0.20 -10.02 10.97
N LEU A 450 0.80 -11.20 11.05
CA LEU A 450 0.15 -12.45 10.61
C LEU A 450 -1.12 -12.71 11.43
N ARG A 451 -1.02 -12.61 12.75
CA ARG A 451 -2.17 -12.79 13.64
C ARG A 451 -3.24 -11.72 13.43
N SER A 452 -2.82 -10.47 13.18
CA SER A 452 -3.71 -9.37 12.84
C SER A 452 -4.44 -9.64 11.53
N PHE A 453 -3.74 -10.17 10.52
CA PHE A 453 -4.32 -10.54 9.24
C PHE A 453 -5.30 -11.73 9.36
N GLU A 454 -4.94 -12.75 10.11
CA GLU A 454 -5.84 -13.89 10.39
C GLU A 454 -7.10 -13.43 11.12
N LYS A 455 -6.95 -12.53 12.11
CA LYS A 455 -8.08 -11.97 12.84
C LYS A 455 -8.98 -11.12 11.96
N MET A 456 -8.40 -10.33 11.05
CA MET A 456 -9.15 -9.56 10.07
C MET A 456 -9.96 -10.47 9.14
N ARG A 457 -9.38 -11.56 8.66
CA ARG A 457 -10.08 -12.55 7.81
C ARG A 457 -11.17 -13.33 8.53
N SER A 458 -11.12 -13.40 9.83
CA SER A 458 -12.14 -14.05 10.67
C SER A 458 -13.27 -13.12 11.11
N VAL A 459 -13.21 -11.83 10.72
CA VAL A 459 -14.27 -10.87 11.02
C VAL A 459 -15.53 -11.25 10.26
N ASP A 460 -16.66 -11.15 10.93
CA ASP A 460 -17.96 -11.23 10.28
C ASP A 460 -18.14 -10.00 9.37
N LEU A 461 -18.22 -10.23 8.07
CA LEU A 461 -18.42 -9.17 7.07
C LEU A 461 -19.85 -8.60 7.13
N GLY A 462 -20.78 -9.26 7.82
CA GLY A 462 -22.20 -8.95 7.81
C GLY A 462 -22.93 -9.41 6.54
N PHE A 463 -22.21 -10.07 5.63
CA PHE A 463 -22.74 -10.68 4.41
C PHE A 463 -21.97 -11.96 4.05
N ARG A 464 -22.50 -12.75 3.13
CA ARG A 464 -21.93 -14.03 2.68
C ARG A 464 -21.41 -13.91 1.26
N PRO A 465 -20.08 -13.82 1.04
CA PRO A 465 -19.49 -13.64 -0.28
C PRO A 465 -19.52 -14.89 -1.16
N GLN A 466 -19.72 -16.09 -0.58
CA GLN A 466 -19.72 -17.36 -1.30
C GLN A 466 -20.89 -17.44 -2.27
N HIS A 467 -20.62 -18.01 -3.46
CA HIS A 467 -21.64 -18.21 -4.49
C HIS A 467 -22.28 -16.92 -5.02
N VAL A 468 -21.59 -15.77 -4.88
CA VAL A 468 -22.06 -14.48 -5.40
C VAL A 468 -21.13 -14.03 -6.52
N THR A 469 -21.69 -13.78 -7.69
CA THR A 469 -21.04 -13.13 -8.82
C THR A 469 -21.48 -11.69 -8.91
N THR A 470 -20.55 -10.79 -9.16
CA THR A 470 -20.82 -9.36 -9.29
C THR A 470 -20.30 -8.82 -10.62
N ALA A 471 -20.90 -7.78 -11.11
CA ALA A 471 -20.44 -7.02 -12.26
C ALA A 471 -20.86 -5.55 -12.12
N SER A 472 -20.11 -4.65 -12.74
CA SER A 472 -20.52 -3.25 -12.85
C SER A 472 -20.98 -2.95 -14.26
N TYR A 473 -21.98 -2.09 -14.38
CA TYR A 473 -22.46 -1.57 -15.65
C TYR A 473 -22.69 -0.05 -15.56
N SER A 474 -22.60 0.62 -16.70
CA SER A 474 -22.90 2.05 -16.81
C SER A 474 -23.71 2.29 -18.08
N LEU A 475 -24.91 2.86 -17.93
CA LEU A 475 -25.83 3.11 -19.02
C LEU A 475 -25.44 4.40 -19.76
N PRO A 476 -25.35 4.40 -21.09
CA PRO A 476 -25.06 5.60 -21.86
C PRO A 476 -26.16 6.65 -21.72
N GLN A 477 -25.81 7.83 -21.20
CA GLN A 477 -26.76 8.89 -20.90
C GLN A 477 -27.68 9.29 -22.07
N LYS A 478 -27.13 9.24 -23.30
CA LYS A 478 -27.93 9.59 -24.49
C LYS A 478 -29.12 8.66 -24.76
N GLN A 479 -29.00 7.38 -24.45
CA GLN A 479 -30.06 6.38 -24.69
C GLN A 479 -30.97 6.24 -23.49
N TYR A 480 -30.42 6.48 -22.30
CA TYR A 480 -31.12 6.35 -21.02
C TYR A 480 -31.21 7.72 -20.34
N GLU A 481 -31.71 8.73 -21.10
CA GLU A 481 -31.80 10.11 -20.64
C GLU A 481 -32.92 10.31 -19.60
N LYS A 482 -33.98 9.50 -19.70
CA LYS A 482 -35.12 9.55 -18.79
C LYS A 482 -35.05 8.46 -17.75
N GLN A 483 -35.34 8.79 -16.50
CA GLN A 483 -35.36 7.83 -15.38
C GLN A 483 -36.23 6.58 -15.72
N ALA A 484 -37.36 6.76 -16.32
CA ALA A 484 -38.24 5.65 -16.75
C ALA A 484 -37.54 4.63 -17.69
N GLN A 485 -36.56 5.07 -18.50
CA GLN A 485 -35.78 4.18 -19.37
C GLN A 485 -34.75 3.39 -18.56
N VAL A 486 -34.10 4.02 -17.59
CA VAL A 486 -33.19 3.37 -16.65
C VAL A 486 -33.96 2.32 -15.85
N ASP A 487 -35.11 2.66 -15.31
CA ASP A 487 -35.95 1.74 -14.55
C ASP A 487 -36.44 0.57 -15.37
N ALA A 488 -36.83 0.82 -16.62
CA ALA A 488 -37.26 -0.24 -17.53
C ALA A 488 -36.10 -1.22 -17.82
N PHE A 489 -34.91 -0.70 -18.08
CA PHE A 489 -33.68 -1.52 -18.25
C PHE A 489 -33.39 -2.35 -17.00
N ASN A 490 -33.38 -1.72 -15.83
CA ASN A 490 -33.05 -2.37 -14.56
C ASN A 490 -34.06 -3.50 -14.22
N ARG A 491 -35.38 -3.26 -14.45
CA ARG A 491 -36.42 -4.29 -14.24
C ARG A 491 -36.28 -5.44 -15.22
N GLU A 492 -36.04 -5.15 -16.51
CA GLU A 492 -35.81 -6.18 -17.53
C GLU A 492 -34.56 -7.01 -17.21
N LEU A 493 -33.50 -6.34 -16.80
CA LEU A 493 -32.26 -7.01 -16.39
C LEU A 493 -32.50 -7.98 -15.22
N LEU A 494 -33.12 -7.51 -14.14
CA LEU A 494 -33.46 -8.34 -12.99
C LEU A 494 -34.35 -9.52 -13.35
N SER A 495 -35.40 -9.28 -14.17
CA SER A 495 -36.32 -10.32 -14.61
C SER A 495 -35.60 -11.44 -15.37
N ARG A 496 -34.72 -11.07 -16.31
CA ARG A 496 -33.94 -12.06 -17.08
C ARG A 496 -32.91 -12.78 -16.23
N LEU A 497 -32.23 -12.08 -15.33
CA LEU A 497 -31.27 -12.69 -14.43
C LEU A 497 -31.93 -13.67 -13.46
N ASN A 498 -33.11 -13.33 -12.93
CA ASN A 498 -33.88 -14.23 -12.07
C ASN A 498 -34.37 -15.49 -12.79
N SER A 499 -34.52 -15.44 -14.12
CA SER A 499 -34.92 -16.58 -14.94
C SER A 499 -33.75 -17.53 -15.27
N LEU A 500 -32.50 -17.19 -14.96
CA LEU A 500 -31.35 -18.02 -15.27
C LEU A 500 -31.32 -19.28 -14.40
N PRO A 501 -30.92 -20.45 -14.97
CA PRO A 501 -30.82 -21.68 -14.21
C PRO A 501 -29.80 -21.54 -13.06
N GLY A 502 -30.17 -22.03 -11.89
CA GLY A 502 -29.31 -22.04 -10.70
C GLY A 502 -29.19 -20.71 -9.95
N VAL A 503 -29.80 -19.65 -10.45
CA VAL A 503 -29.89 -18.36 -9.74
C VAL A 503 -30.93 -18.47 -8.64
N THR A 504 -30.55 -17.98 -7.44
CA THR A 504 -31.41 -18.03 -6.25
C THR A 504 -31.86 -16.64 -5.79
N ALA A 505 -31.08 -15.61 -6.07
CA ALA A 505 -31.42 -14.21 -5.78
C ALA A 505 -30.60 -13.28 -6.66
N THR A 506 -31.20 -12.18 -7.12
CA THR A 506 -30.51 -11.14 -7.87
C THR A 506 -30.86 -9.77 -7.34
N ALA A 507 -29.89 -8.86 -7.47
CA ALA A 507 -30.08 -7.48 -7.07
C ALA A 507 -29.24 -6.52 -7.91
N LEU A 508 -29.66 -5.28 -7.91
CA LEU A 508 -28.84 -4.13 -8.33
C LEU A 508 -28.58 -3.25 -7.13
N THR A 509 -27.40 -2.64 -7.09
CA THR A 509 -27.03 -1.73 -6.00
C THR A 509 -26.10 -0.63 -6.49
N SER A 510 -26.19 0.56 -5.88
CA SER A 510 -25.24 1.65 -6.14
C SER A 510 -23.87 1.42 -5.48
N LEU A 511 -23.82 0.64 -4.38
CA LEU A 511 -22.60 0.33 -3.66
C LEU A 511 -22.43 -1.17 -3.49
N LEU A 512 -21.25 -1.66 -3.86
CA LEU A 512 -20.85 -3.04 -3.61
C LEU A 512 -20.05 -3.10 -2.30
N PRO A 513 -20.40 -3.95 -1.32
CA PRO A 513 -19.57 -4.20 -0.17
C PRO A 513 -18.14 -4.61 -0.58
N SER A 514 -17.14 -4.12 0.12
CA SER A 514 -15.70 -4.30 -0.22
C SER A 514 -15.29 -3.75 -1.61
N GLY A 515 -16.14 -2.94 -2.26
CA GLY A 515 -15.86 -2.33 -3.56
C GLY A 515 -15.02 -1.05 -3.49
N GLY A 516 -14.71 -0.56 -2.29
CA GLY A 516 -13.87 0.64 -2.10
C GLY A 516 -14.59 1.99 -2.32
N ASN A 517 -15.83 1.98 -2.77
CA ASN A 517 -16.62 3.19 -2.95
C ASN A 517 -17.35 3.59 -1.67
N ASN A 518 -17.38 4.90 -1.38
CA ASN A 518 -18.14 5.50 -0.28
C ASN A 518 -19.10 6.54 -0.85
N ASN A 519 -20.38 6.44 -0.50
CA ASN A 519 -21.35 7.47 -0.78
C ASN A 519 -21.96 7.91 0.55
N ASN A 520 -21.34 8.94 1.15
CA ASN A 520 -21.79 9.49 2.43
C ASN A 520 -22.73 10.64 2.19
N GLN A 521 -23.89 10.60 2.81
CA GLN A 521 -24.87 11.66 2.76
C GLN A 521 -25.23 12.17 4.14
N THR A 522 -25.55 13.45 4.21
CA THR A 522 -26.10 14.07 5.42
C THR A 522 -27.56 13.66 5.62
N PHE A 523 -27.95 13.52 6.87
CA PHE A 523 -29.32 13.20 7.21
C PHE A 523 -29.74 13.78 8.56
N VAL A 524 -31.03 13.92 8.74
CA VAL A 524 -31.67 14.43 9.98
C VAL A 524 -32.58 13.34 10.53
N VAL A 525 -32.48 13.05 11.80
CA VAL A 525 -33.35 12.12 12.52
C VAL A 525 -34.45 12.88 13.25
N GLU A 526 -35.68 12.46 13.13
CA GLU A 526 -36.82 13.08 13.79
C GLU A 526 -36.66 13.05 15.32
N GLY A 527 -36.74 14.22 15.95
CA GLY A 527 -36.62 14.37 17.39
C GLY A 527 -35.17 14.25 17.94
N TYR A 528 -34.17 14.13 17.09
CA TYR A 528 -32.76 14.12 17.52
C TYR A 528 -32.13 15.49 17.31
N THR A 529 -31.50 16.00 18.35
CA THR A 529 -30.71 17.24 18.28
C THR A 529 -29.25 16.88 18.44
N PRO A 530 -28.38 17.19 17.47
CA PRO A 530 -26.96 16.92 17.58
C PRO A 530 -26.33 17.62 18.77
N PRO A 531 -25.29 17.06 19.40
CA PRO A 531 -24.51 17.75 20.42
C PRO A 531 -23.89 19.04 19.86
N LYS A 532 -23.72 20.05 20.69
CA LYS A 532 -23.08 21.31 20.27
C LYS A 532 -21.71 21.05 19.65
N GLY A 533 -21.50 21.48 18.41
CA GLY A 533 -20.27 21.28 17.64
C GLY A 533 -20.25 20.00 16.79
N ALA A 534 -21.38 19.26 16.70
CA ALA A 534 -21.59 18.17 15.74
C ALA A 534 -22.75 18.56 14.83
N ASP A 535 -22.46 19.34 13.80
CA ASP A 535 -23.53 20.02 13.06
C ASP A 535 -24.24 19.14 12.03
N LEU A 536 -23.63 18.03 11.59
CA LEU A 536 -24.21 17.15 10.58
C LEU A 536 -24.04 15.66 10.92
N ASN A 537 -25.11 14.89 10.76
CA ASN A 537 -25.02 13.44 10.79
C ASN A 537 -24.70 12.92 9.38
N LEU A 538 -23.74 12.03 9.27
CA LEU A 538 -23.33 11.41 8.02
C LEU A 538 -23.54 9.90 8.09
N ALA A 539 -24.12 9.32 7.06
CA ALA A 539 -24.20 7.87 6.89
C ALA A 539 -23.92 7.49 5.44
N THR A 540 -23.46 6.27 5.25
CA THR A 540 -23.31 5.72 3.91
C THR A 540 -24.68 5.27 3.41
N VAL A 541 -25.04 5.69 2.19
CA VAL A 541 -26.29 5.32 1.57
C VAL A 541 -26.07 4.37 0.41
N SER A 542 -26.90 3.35 0.33
CA SER A 542 -26.98 2.42 -0.81
C SER A 542 -28.39 2.40 -1.38
N THR A 543 -28.49 2.67 -2.66
CA THR A 543 -29.74 2.43 -3.38
C THR A 543 -29.75 0.97 -3.85
N VAL A 544 -30.87 0.27 -3.64
CA VAL A 544 -30.98 -1.16 -3.92
C VAL A 544 -32.25 -1.51 -4.66
N MET A 545 -32.19 -2.54 -5.50
CA MET A 545 -33.32 -3.07 -6.26
C MET A 545 -33.25 -4.60 -6.27
N GLY A 546 -34.40 -5.26 -6.24
CA GLY A 546 -34.50 -6.72 -6.19
C GLY A 546 -34.16 -7.30 -4.82
N ASP A 547 -33.64 -8.51 -4.80
CA ASP A 547 -33.39 -9.29 -3.58
C ASP A 547 -32.02 -8.99 -2.97
N PHE A 548 -31.67 -7.73 -2.72
CA PHE A 548 -30.33 -7.32 -2.29
C PHE A 548 -29.86 -8.03 -1.00
N PHE A 549 -30.68 -8.00 0.06
CA PHE A 549 -30.30 -8.61 1.33
C PHE A 549 -30.21 -10.13 1.24
N PRO A 550 -31.15 -10.86 0.62
CA PRO A 550 -31.00 -12.29 0.35
C PRO A 550 -29.83 -12.62 -0.59
N ALA A 551 -29.61 -11.83 -1.64
CA ALA A 551 -28.51 -12.05 -2.59
C ALA A 551 -27.13 -11.96 -1.92
N LEU A 552 -26.94 -11.04 -1.01
CA LEU A 552 -25.72 -10.94 -0.20
C LEU A 552 -25.75 -11.78 1.08
N GLY A 553 -26.93 -12.31 1.47
CA GLY A 553 -27.12 -13.05 2.72
C GLY A 553 -26.97 -12.17 3.96
N VAL A 554 -27.35 -10.90 3.86
CA VAL A 554 -27.37 -9.94 4.98
C VAL A 554 -28.57 -10.28 5.90
N PRO A 555 -28.34 -10.54 7.21
CA PRO A 555 -29.42 -10.90 8.12
C PRO A 555 -30.36 -9.72 8.41
N LEU A 556 -31.66 -9.94 8.29
CA LEU A 556 -32.68 -9.05 8.82
C LEU A 556 -32.79 -9.27 10.34
N LEU A 557 -32.66 -8.21 11.13
CA LEU A 557 -32.73 -8.26 12.58
C LEU A 557 -34.12 -7.94 13.10
N ARG A 558 -34.79 -6.94 12.52
CA ARG A 558 -36.15 -6.52 12.87
C ARG A 558 -36.91 -5.99 11.67
N GLY A 559 -38.24 -6.03 11.73
CA GLY A 559 -39.08 -5.48 10.68
C GLY A 559 -39.10 -6.32 9.39
N ARG A 560 -39.05 -5.63 8.23
CA ARG A 560 -39.05 -6.26 6.92
C ARG A 560 -38.05 -5.59 5.97
N VAL A 561 -37.69 -6.27 4.91
CA VAL A 561 -36.96 -5.72 3.77
C VAL A 561 -37.92 -5.11 2.73
N PHE A 562 -37.37 -4.50 1.70
CA PHE A 562 -38.16 -3.93 0.60
C PHE A 562 -38.91 -5.01 -0.17
N THR A 563 -40.05 -4.60 -0.72
CA THR A 563 -40.94 -5.39 -1.59
C THR A 563 -41.39 -4.57 -2.79
N GLU A 564 -42.00 -5.17 -3.78
CA GLU A 564 -42.55 -4.46 -4.96
C GLU A 564 -43.62 -3.43 -4.61
N ALA A 565 -44.18 -3.45 -3.40
CA ALA A 565 -45.09 -2.45 -2.91
C ALA A 565 -44.43 -1.12 -2.53
N ASP A 566 -43.10 -1.15 -2.26
CA ASP A 566 -42.30 0.02 -1.87
C ASP A 566 -41.80 0.77 -3.14
N ARG A 567 -42.70 1.36 -3.88
CA ARG A 567 -42.51 1.98 -5.19
C ARG A 567 -42.96 3.44 -5.21
N HIS A 568 -42.76 4.09 -6.35
CA HIS A 568 -43.19 5.48 -6.58
C HIS A 568 -44.63 5.72 -6.15
N GLY A 569 -44.87 6.81 -5.42
CA GLY A 569 -46.19 7.17 -4.89
C GLY A 569 -46.62 6.37 -3.66
N SER A 570 -45.86 5.40 -3.16
CA SER A 570 -46.11 4.74 -1.89
C SER A 570 -45.49 5.52 -0.73
N GLN A 571 -45.72 5.05 0.52
CA GLN A 571 -45.04 5.61 1.67
C GLN A 571 -43.52 5.48 1.50
N LEU A 572 -42.80 6.60 1.71
CA LEU A 572 -41.36 6.60 1.63
C LEU A 572 -40.72 5.80 2.78
N VAL A 573 -39.87 4.83 2.43
CA VAL A 573 -39.32 3.86 3.36
C VAL A 573 -37.82 3.72 3.20
N LEU A 574 -37.18 3.28 4.29
CA LEU A 574 -35.77 2.92 4.30
C LEU A 574 -35.51 1.76 5.24
N VAL A 575 -34.39 1.08 5.03
CA VAL A 575 -33.84 0.07 5.92
C VAL A 575 -32.54 0.62 6.51
N VAL A 576 -32.31 0.42 7.81
CA VAL A 576 -31.12 0.89 8.50
C VAL A 576 -30.25 -0.29 8.96
N ASN A 577 -28.96 -0.08 9.11
CA ASN A 577 -28.11 -1.07 9.76
C ASN A 577 -28.18 -0.95 11.30
N HIS A 578 -27.72 -1.99 12.00
CA HIS A 578 -27.73 -2.06 13.45
C HIS A 578 -26.98 -0.88 14.10
N LYS A 579 -25.85 -0.49 13.52
CA LYS A 579 -25.02 0.62 14.00
C LYS A 579 -25.79 1.94 14.03
N LEU A 580 -26.49 2.28 12.96
CA LEU A 580 -27.33 3.50 12.89
C LEU A 580 -28.48 3.42 13.88
N ALA A 581 -29.17 2.28 13.93
CA ALA A 581 -30.27 2.08 14.88
C ALA A 581 -29.81 2.22 16.33
N GLN A 582 -28.68 1.63 16.69
CA GLN A 582 -28.11 1.72 18.03
C GLN A 582 -27.63 3.14 18.40
N HIS A 583 -27.12 3.88 17.43
CA HIS A 583 -26.65 5.27 17.65
C HIS A 583 -27.80 6.22 17.94
N PHE A 584 -28.85 6.21 17.12
CA PHE A 584 -29.92 7.22 17.19
C PHE A 584 -31.11 6.80 18.08
N TRP A 585 -31.34 5.49 18.26
CA TRP A 585 -32.44 4.96 19.05
C TRP A 585 -31.99 3.87 20.04
N PRO A 586 -31.02 4.19 20.93
CA PRO A 586 -30.44 3.18 21.82
C PRO A 586 -31.50 2.54 22.71
N GLY A 587 -31.63 1.21 22.66
CA GLY A 587 -32.61 0.45 23.44
C GLY A 587 -34.08 0.61 23.01
N GLN A 588 -34.35 1.32 21.90
CA GLN A 588 -35.69 1.47 21.33
C GLN A 588 -35.86 0.60 20.10
N ASP A 589 -37.10 0.40 19.67
CA ASP A 589 -37.39 -0.19 18.37
C ASP A 589 -37.23 0.89 17.28
N PRO A 590 -36.36 0.69 16.28
CA PRO A 590 -36.19 1.63 15.20
C PRO A 590 -37.34 1.62 14.19
N ILE A 591 -38.18 0.58 14.18
CA ILE A 591 -39.28 0.45 13.21
C ILE A 591 -40.32 1.53 13.44
N GLY A 592 -40.72 2.22 12.35
CA GLY A 592 -41.65 3.35 12.38
C GLY A 592 -41.00 4.70 12.73
N LYS A 593 -39.74 4.72 13.15
CA LYS A 593 -38.99 5.97 13.31
C LYS A 593 -38.73 6.61 11.93
N ARG A 594 -38.44 7.91 11.92
CA ARG A 594 -38.27 8.65 10.67
C ARG A 594 -36.93 9.36 10.58
N LEU A 595 -36.38 9.41 9.41
CA LEU A 595 -35.26 10.27 9.06
C LEU A 595 -35.51 10.93 7.70
N ARG A 596 -34.84 12.03 7.42
CA ARG A 596 -34.85 12.68 6.11
C ARG A 596 -33.41 12.94 5.65
N ILE A 597 -33.20 12.93 4.34
CA ILE A 597 -31.89 13.13 3.74
C ILE A 597 -31.67 14.64 3.57
N GLY A 598 -30.44 15.08 3.82
CA GLY A 598 -30.03 16.48 3.73
C GLY A 598 -29.72 17.12 5.07
N THR A 599 -29.59 18.45 5.07
CA THR A 599 -29.32 19.26 6.26
C THR A 599 -30.61 19.64 6.99
N PRO A 600 -30.54 20.13 8.24
CA PRO A 600 -31.72 20.59 8.98
C PRO A 600 -32.56 21.65 8.25
N GLU A 601 -31.94 22.47 7.43
CA GLU A 601 -32.53 23.55 6.67
C GLU A 601 -33.29 23.07 5.42
N MET A 602 -32.96 21.89 4.93
CA MET A 602 -33.62 21.30 3.75
C MET A 602 -35.00 20.77 4.10
N GLN A 603 -35.96 21.01 3.22
CA GLN A 603 -37.36 20.53 3.33
C GLN A 603 -37.54 19.23 2.54
N THR A 604 -36.64 18.26 2.73
CA THR A 604 -36.82 16.94 2.09
C THR A 604 -37.89 16.10 2.79
N PRO A 605 -38.54 15.18 2.12
CA PRO A 605 -39.58 14.34 2.71
C PRO A 605 -39.00 13.37 3.76
N TRP A 606 -39.85 13.01 4.72
CA TRP A 606 -39.51 12.03 5.75
C TRP A 606 -39.65 10.60 5.23
N LEU A 607 -38.61 9.80 5.43
CA LEU A 607 -38.60 8.36 5.16
C LEU A 607 -38.81 7.59 6.47
N THR A 608 -39.62 6.54 6.42
CA THR A 608 -39.96 5.70 7.56
C THR A 608 -39.06 4.45 7.60
N VAL A 609 -38.45 4.15 8.73
CA VAL A 609 -37.67 2.92 8.95
C VAL A 609 -38.63 1.72 8.98
N ILE A 610 -38.44 0.77 8.07
CA ILE A 610 -39.25 -0.44 7.98
C ILE A 610 -38.49 -1.70 8.37
N GLY A 611 -37.16 -1.63 8.38
CA GLY A 611 -36.29 -2.77 8.70
C GLY A 611 -34.97 -2.36 9.32
N GLU A 612 -34.44 -3.25 10.15
CA GLU A 612 -33.10 -3.17 10.71
C GLU A 612 -32.33 -4.42 10.26
N VAL A 613 -31.17 -4.22 9.63
CA VAL A 613 -30.28 -5.30 9.14
C VAL A 613 -28.95 -5.31 9.87
N ALA A 614 -28.22 -6.40 9.74
CA ALA A 614 -26.86 -6.50 10.30
C ALA A 614 -25.92 -5.45 9.66
N ASP A 615 -24.85 -5.13 10.39
CA ASP A 615 -23.82 -4.20 9.92
C ASP A 615 -22.99 -4.84 8.80
N VAL A 616 -22.91 -4.19 7.66
CA VAL A 616 -22.11 -4.64 6.52
C VAL A 616 -20.78 -3.90 6.46
N LYS A 617 -19.68 -4.62 6.19
CA LYS A 617 -18.35 -4.06 5.94
C LYS A 617 -18.26 -3.53 4.51
N LEU A 618 -18.31 -2.22 4.33
CA LEU A 618 -18.37 -1.60 2.99
C LEU A 618 -17.02 -1.45 2.31
N THR A 619 -15.99 -1.02 3.04
CA THR A 619 -14.70 -0.67 2.43
C THR A 619 -13.70 -1.82 2.58
N SER A 620 -13.42 -2.21 3.82
CA SER A 620 -12.45 -3.25 4.16
C SER A 620 -12.85 -3.95 5.47
N PRO A 621 -12.52 -5.23 5.66
CA PRO A 621 -12.87 -5.97 6.87
C PRO A 621 -12.32 -5.35 8.16
N ASP A 622 -11.22 -4.62 8.08
CA ASP A 622 -10.56 -3.99 9.24
C ASP A 622 -11.12 -2.62 9.62
N GLU A 623 -11.93 -1.99 8.76
CA GLU A 623 -12.60 -0.76 9.13
C GLU A 623 -13.81 -1.05 10.05
N PRO A 624 -14.07 -0.19 11.04
CA PRO A 624 -15.29 -0.29 11.82
C PRO A 624 -16.51 -0.10 10.92
N SER A 625 -17.59 -0.83 11.19
CA SER A 625 -18.86 -0.58 10.51
C SER A 625 -19.30 0.85 10.78
N LYS A 626 -19.77 1.54 9.74
CA LYS A 626 -20.31 2.89 9.81
C LYS A 626 -21.83 2.84 9.85
N GLU A 627 -22.45 3.96 10.14
CA GLU A 627 -23.89 4.14 9.97
C GLU A 627 -24.25 3.99 8.49
N GLN A 628 -25.24 3.13 8.20
CA GLN A 628 -25.68 2.82 6.85
C GLN A 628 -27.19 2.82 6.79
N TYR A 629 -27.73 3.30 5.66
CA TYR A 629 -29.13 3.10 5.34
C TYR A 629 -29.29 2.76 3.85
N TYR A 630 -30.37 2.07 3.56
CA TYR A 630 -30.71 1.57 2.23
C TYR A 630 -32.02 2.18 1.79
N ILE A 631 -32.12 2.52 0.49
CA ILE A 631 -33.31 3.09 -0.13
C ILE A 631 -33.66 2.25 -1.35
N PRO A 632 -34.95 1.94 -1.61
CA PRO A 632 -35.33 1.24 -2.81
C PRO A 632 -35.24 2.17 -4.02
N VAL A 633 -34.70 1.68 -5.15
CA VAL A 633 -34.60 2.43 -6.42
C VAL A 633 -35.95 2.92 -6.89
N ASP A 634 -37.00 2.11 -6.71
CA ASP A 634 -38.37 2.44 -7.16
C ASP A 634 -39.00 3.62 -6.39
N GLN A 635 -38.37 4.15 -5.33
CA GLN A 635 -38.65 5.42 -4.68
C GLN A 635 -37.54 6.42 -5.00
N GLY A 636 -37.40 6.79 -6.27
CA GLY A 636 -36.28 7.55 -6.77
C GLY A 636 -36.39 9.06 -6.55
N GLU A 637 -35.67 9.81 -7.38
CA GLU A 637 -35.41 11.25 -7.28
C GLU A 637 -36.71 12.09 -7.20
N ASP A 638 -37.74 11.68 -7.92
CA ASP A 638 -39.05 12.36 -7.91
C ASP A 638 -39.72 12.31 -6.53
N ASP A 639 -39.49 11.25 -5.74
CA ASP A 639 -40.14 11.07 -4.43
C ASP A 639 -39.27 11.61 -3.29
N VAL A 640 -37.97 11.42 -3.36
CA VAL A 640 -37.03 11.71 -2.26
C VAL A 640 -36.34 13.06 -2.43
N GLY A 641 -36.37 13.62 -3.64
CA GLY A 641 -35.72 14.88 -4.03
C GLY A 641 -34.30 14.65 -4.59
N SER A 642 -33.89 15.49 -5.54
CA SER A 642 -32.64 15.34 -6.31
C SER A 642 -31.37 15.34 -5.49
N LEU A 643 -31.38 15.99 -4.31
CA LEU A 643 -30.27 16.00 -3.36
C LEU A 643 -30.17 14.71 -2.53
N ALA A 644 -31.20 13.92 -2.51
CA ALA A 644 -31.32 12.70 -1.74
C ALA A 644 -31.06 11.44 -2.59
N SER A 645 -31.01 11.61 -3.91
CA SER A 645 -30.76 10.49 -4.80
C SER A 645 -29.30 10.12 -4.83
N PRO A 646 -28.93 8.91 -4.38
CA PRO A 646 -27.59 8.40 -4.60
C PRO A 646 -27.40 8.17 -6.09
N THR A 647 -26.44 8.84 -6.64
CA THR A 647 -26.26 9.18 -8.06
C THR A 647 -26.07 8.01 -9.03
N ASP A 648 -25.84 6.76 -8.58
CA ASP A 648 -25.37 5.73 -9.50
C ASP A 648 -26.49 4.85 -10.10
N LEU A 649 -27.44 4.34 -9.34
CA LEU A 649 -28.56 3.57 -9.90
C LEU A 649 -29.68 4.45 -10.45
N ASN A 650 -29.87 5.65 -9.91
CA ASN A 650 -30.80 6.64 -10.45
C ASN A 650 -30.15 7.50 -11.55
N GLY A 651 -28.78 7.51 -11.62
CA GLY A 651 -28.04 8.19 -12.64
C GLY A 651 -27.87 7.35 -13.90
N ASN A 652 -26.85 6.53 -13.96
CA ASN A 652 -26.57 5.81 -15.20
C ASN A 652 -25.87 4.47 -14.98
N GLY A 653 -25.81 3.89 -13.78
CA GLY A 653 -25.10 2.62 -13.62
C GLY A 653 -25.16 2.07 -12.20
N GLY A 654 -24.54 0.92 -12.00
CA GLY A 654 -24.47 0.27 -10.70
C GLY A 654 -23.78 -1.07 -10.76
N TYR A 655 -23.98 -1.82 -9.69
CA TYR A 655 -23.46 -3.18 -9.55
C TYR A 655 -24.59 -4.18 -9.62
N ILE A 656 -24.37 -5.24 -10.38
CA ILE A 656 -25.20 -6.43 -10.40
C ILE A 656 -24.66 -7.36 -9.32
N VAL A 657 -25.56 -7.90 -8.50
CA VAL A 657 -25.25 -8.92 -7.49
C VAL A 657 -26.10 -10.14 -7.80
N LEU A 658 -25.47 -11.28 -8.03
CA LEU A 658 -26.14 -12.51 -8.44
C LEU A 658 -25.67 -13.67 -7.57
N ARG A 659 -26.59 -14.24 -6.80
CA ARG A 659 -26.33 -15.47 -6.04
C ARG A 659 -26.78 -16.69 -6.82
N SER A 660 -25.87 -17.67 -6.96
CA SER A 660 -26.14 -18.87 -7.76
C SER A 660 -25.56 -20.11 -7.11
N SER A 661 -26.20 -21.25 -7.35
CA SER A 661 -25.67 -22.58 -7.02
C SER A 661 -24.67 -23.12 -8.05
N LEU A 662 -24.56 -22.44 -9.23
CA LEU A 662 -23.64 -22.84 -10.28
C LEU A 662 -22.26 -22.21 -10.12
N PRO A 663 -21.23 -22.79 -10.77
CA PRO A 663 -19.87 -22.24 -10.73
C PRO A 663 -19.80 -20.81 -11.28
N PRO A 664 -18.93 -19.95 -10.71
CA PRO A 664 -18.80 -18.55 -11.12
C PRO A 664 -18.57 -18.35 -12.62
N GLU A 665 -17.70 -19.15 -13.24
CA GLU A 665 -17.36 -19.04 -14.66
C GLU A 665 -18.59 -19.19 -15.59
N GLN A 666 -19.54 -20.05 -15.22
CA GLN A 666 -20.79 -20.21 -15.97
C GLN A 666 -21.68 -19.00 -15.76
N MET A 667 -21.73 -18.45 -14.56
CA MET A 667 -22.50 -17.27 -14.24
C MET A 667 -21.96 -16.01 -14.90
N GLU A 668 -20.64 -15.86 -14.99
CA GLU A 668 -20.03 -14.74 -15.71
C GLU A 668 -20.45 -14.71 -17.18
N ASN A 669 -20.41 -15.86 -17.86
CA ASN A 669 -20.82 -15.99 -19.26
C ASN A 669 -22.33 -15.76 -19.44
N ALA A 670 -23.16 -16.31 -18.55
CA ALA A 670 -24.60 -16.13 -18.56
C ALA A 670 -24.96 -14.65 -18.32
N LEU A 671 -24.31 -13.99 -17.37
CA LEU A 671 -24.48 -12.58 -17.07
C LEU A 671 -24.14 -11.71 -18.29
N ARG A 672 -22.96 -11.94 -18.92
CA ARG A 672 -22.57 -11.21 -20.15
C ARG A 672 -23.56 -11.43 -21.29
N SER A 673 -24.03 -12.65 -21.50
CA SER A 673 -24.99 -12.95 -22.55
C SER A 673 -26.36 -12.32 -22.28
N THR A 674 -26.79 -12.30 -21.03
CA THR A 674 -28.06 -11.67 -20.62
C THR A 674 -28.04 -10.16 -20.86
N VAL A 675 -26.99 -9.47 -20.42
CA VAL A 675 -26.86 -8.02 -20.65
C VAL A 675 -26.78 -7.71 -22.14
N ARG A 676 -25.97 -8.46 -22.91
CA ARG A 676 -25.89 -8.29 -24.37
C ARG A 676 -27.22 -8.55 -25.09
N SER A 677 -28.08 -9.38 -24.54
CA SER A 677 -29.41 -9.62 -25.11
C SER A 677 -30.42 -8.46 -24.91
N ILE A 678 -30.13 -7.60 -23.90
CA ILE A 678 -30.93 -6.39 -23.66
C ILE A 678 -30.33 -5.20 -24.43
N ASP A 679 -29.03 -5.00 -24.25
CA ASP A 679 -28.26 -3.99 -24.95
C ASP A 679 -26.93 -4.55 -25.45
N PRO A 680 -26.79 -4.83 -26.77
CA PRO A 680 -25.61 -5.46 -27.34
C PRO A 680 -24.32 -4.64 -27.22
N LEU A 681 -24.44 -3.33 -27.04
CA LEU A 681 -23.31 -2.40 -26.93
C LEU A 681 -22.89 -2.13 -25.48
N LEU A 682 -23.69 -2.52 -24.49
CA LEU A 682 -23.40 -2.26 -23.08
C LEU A 682 -22.29 -3.19 -22.55
N PRO A 683 -21.11 -2.66 -22.23
CA PRO A 683 -20.03 -3.45 -21.66
C PRO A 683 -20.26 -3.68 -20.16
N LEU A 684 -19.94 -4.89 -19.69
CA LEU A 684 -19.81 -5.19 -18.27
C LEU A 684 -18.34 -5.07 -17.84
N THR A 685 -18.14 -4.39 -16.74
CA THR A 685 -16.82 -4.26 -16.09
C THR A 685 -16.82 -4.95 -14.73
N GLN A 686 -15.64 -5.17 -14.18
CA GLN A 686 -15.46 -5.77 -12.85
C GLN A 686 -16.28 -7.05 -12.64
N VAL A 687 -16.38 -7.89 -13.69
CA VAL A 687 -17.06 -9.18 -13.57
C VAL A 687 -16.16 -10.11 -12.75
N GLN A 688 -16.58 -10.38 -11.53
CA GLN A 688 -15.78 -11.12 -10.54
C GLN A 688 -16.67 -11.78 -9.49
N THR A 689 -16.12 -12.70 -8.71
CA THR A 689 -16.81 -13.19 -7.54
C THR A 689 -16.72 -12.20 -6.38
N MET A 690 -17.70 -12.24 -5.48
CA MET A 690 -17.66 -11.42 -4.26
C MET A 690 -16.46 -11.78 -3.37
N GLU A 691 -16.01 -13.03 -3.40
CA GLU A 691 -14.78 -13.46 -2.70
C GLU A 691 -13.54 -12.79 -3.28
N GLN A 692 -13.48 -12.62 -4.61
CA GLN A 692 -12.39 -11.88 -5.25
C GLN A 692 -12.42 -10.40 -4.85
N ALA A 693 -13.59 -9.76 -4.82
CA ALA A 693 -13.73 -8.38 -4.37
C ALA A 693 -13.24 -8.20 -2.92
N VAL A 694 -13.64 -9.08 -2.00
CA VAL A 694 -13.13 -9.11 -0.63
C VAL A 694 -11.61 -9.32 -0.60
N SER A 695 -11.09 -10.28 -1.37
CA SER A 695 -9.64 -10.54 -1.43
C SER A 695 -8.84 -9.34 -1.97
N GLN A 696 -9.42 -8.56 -2.89
CA GLN A 696 -8.80 -7.32 -3.38
C GLN A 696 -8.75 -6.24 -2.29
N SER A 697 -9.80 -6.10 -1.49
CA SER A 697 -9.80 -5.15 -0.37
C SER A 697 -8.79 -5.53 0.73
N GLU A 698 -8.44 -6.81 0.86
CA GLU A 698 -7.41 -7.32 1.78
C GLU A 698 -5.98 -7.18 1.22
N ALA A 699 -5.81 -6.93 -0.08
CA ALA A 699 -4.52 -6.99 -0.77
C ALA A 699 -3.41 -6.12 -0.13
N PRO A 700 -3.65 -4.87 0.31
CA PRO A 700 -2.63 -4.05 0.94
C PRO A 700 -2.08 -4.68 2.24
N ARG A 701 -2.95 -5.25 3.05
CA ARG A 701 -2.55 -5.90 4.31
C ARG A 701 -1.85 -7.22 4.09
N ARG A 702 -2.33 -8.02 3.15
CA ARG A 702 -1.67 -9.26 2.72
C ARG A 702 -0.26 -9.00 2.24
N PHE A 703 -0.07 -7.99 1.40
CA PHE A 703 1.24 -7.56 0.90
C PHE A 703 2.19 -7.20 2.06
N ASN A 704 1.73 -6.40 3.00
CA ASN A 704 2.52 -6.00 4.17
C ASN A 704 2.94 -7.19 5.01
N THR A 705 2.00 -8.11 5.28
CA THR A 705 2.25 -9.30 6.09
C THR A 705 3.26 -10.22 5.43
N VAL A 706 3.14 -10.48 4.12
CA VAL A 706 4.07 -11.30 3.36
C VAL A 706 5.46 -10.67 3.31
N LEU A 707 5.53 -9.36 3.10
CA LEU A 707 6.81 -8.67 2.94
C LEU A 707 7.57 -8.59 4.26
N ILE A 708 6.92 -8.17 5.35
CA ILE A 708 7.55 -8.13 6.67
C ILE A 708 7.88 -9.55 7.15
N GLY A 709 7.04 -10.54 6.83
CA GLY A 709 7.30 -11.95 7.07
C GLY A 709 8.56 -12.46 6.37
N SER A 710 8.76 -12.09 5.12
CA SER A 710 9.98 -12.45 4.39
C SER A 710 11.23 -11.79 4.96
N PHE A 711 11.13 -10.53 5.44
CA PHE A 711 12.24 -9.87 6.12
C PHE A 711 12.54 -10.50 7.49
N ALA A 712 11.52 -10.88 8.24
CA ALA A 712 11.70 -11.59 9.50
C ALA A 712 12.36 -12.96 9.29
N PHE A 713 11.93 -13.71 8.28
CA PHE A 713 12.55 -14.97 7.90
C PHE A 713 14.03 -14.79 7.55
N ALA A 714 14.35 -13.78 6.75
CA ALA A 714 15.71 -13.44 6.39
C ALA A 714 16.56 -13.05 7.61
N ALA A 715 16.02 -12.23 8.49
CA ALA A 715 16.71 -11.81 9.71
C ALA A 715 17.00 -13.01 10.63
N VAL A 716 16.05 -13.92 10.80
CA VAL A 716 16.21 -15.14 11.57
C VAL A 716 17.26 -16.06 10.94
N LEU A 717 17.24 -16.22 9.61
CA LEU A 717 18.26 -17.02 8.89
C LEU A 717 19.67 -16.44 9.11
N LEU A 718 19.81 -15.12 8.98
CA LEU A 718 21.07 -14.43 9.22
C LEU A 718 21.53 -14.58 10.68
N ALA A 719 20.62 -14.46 11.65
CA ALA A 719 20.91 -14.65 13.06
C ALA A 719 21.38 -16.08 13.38
N VAL A 720 20.76 -17.10 12.78
CA VAL A 720 21.18 -18.51 12.89
C VAL A 720 22.61 -18.70 12.35
N LEU A 721 22.91 -18.08 11.21
CA LEU A 721 24.27 -18.13 10.62
C LEU A 721 25.30 -17.38 11.51
N GLY A 722 24.90 -16.27 12.11
CA GLY A 722 25.73 -15.51 13.05
C GLY A 722 26.06 -16.32 14.30
N ILE A 723 25.04 -16.91 14.94
CA ILE A 723 25.22 -17.80 16.10
C ILE A 723 26.13 -18.98 15.74
N TYR A 724 25.85 -19.66 14.64
CA TYR A 724 26.66 -20.78 14.17
C TYR A 724 28.13 -20.38 14.01
N SER A 725 28.39 -19.24 13.37
CA SER A 725 29.78 -18.77 13.11
C SER A 725 30.55 -18.46 14.39
N VAL A 726 29.92 -17.82 15.36
CA VAL A 726 30.54 -17.47 16.65
C VAL A 726 30.77 -18.70 17.53
N ILE A 727 29.81 -19.61 17.58
CA ILE A 727 29.94 -20.85 18.36
C ILE A 727 31.00 -21.78 17.72
N ALA A 728 30.98 -21.93 16.39
CA ALA A 728 31.96 -22.72 15.66
C ALA A 728 33.39 -22.20 15.89
N PHE A 729 33.58 -20.88 15.90
CA PHE A 729 34.86 -20.27 16.22
C PHE A 729 35.25 -20.47 17.68
N SER A 730 34.30 -20.28 18.62
CA SER A 730 34.57 -20.50 20.06
C SER A 730 34.99 -21.94 20.37
N VAL A 731 34.36 -22.90 19.67
CA VAL A 731 34.77 -24.31 19.74
C VAL A 731 36.21 -24.52 19.18
N ALA A 732 36.50 -23.94 18.01
CA ALA A 732 37.80 -24.07 17.38
C ALA A 732 38.94 -23.42 18.21
N SER A 733 38.68 -22.27 18.84
CA SER A 733 39.65 -21.58 19.69
C SER A 733 39.91 -22.29 21.02
N ARG A 734 38.99 -23.13 21.51
CA ARG A 734 39.10 -23.93 22.74
C ARG A 734 39.29 -25.42 22.48
N ALA A 735 39.66 -25.79 21.25
CA ALA A 735 39.82 -27.21 20.89
C ALA A 735 40.81 -27.98 21.80
N GLN A 736 41.94 -27.34 22.18
CA GLN A 736 42.91 -27.93 23.10
C GLN A 736 42.35 -28.11 24.51
N GLU A 737 41.62 -27.12 25.04
CA GLU A 737 40.95 -27.22 26.34
C GLU A 737 39.94 -28.38 26.35
N MET A 738 39.17 -28.51 25.27
CA MET A 738 38.20 -29.60 25.13
C MET A 738 38.88 -30.96 24.99
N ALA A 739 40.00 -31.03 24.26
CA ALA A 739 40.83 -32.22 24.13
C ALA A 739 41.42 -32.66 25.47
N ILE A 740 41.92 -31.73 26.27
CA ILE A 740 42.45 -32.01 27.62
C ILE A 740 41.31 -32.54 28.52
N ARG A 741 40.16 -31.94 28.51
CA ARG A 741 39.01 -32.41 29.31
C ARG A 741 38.59 -33.83 28.91
N MET A 742 38.56 -34.13 27.61
CA MET A 742 38.27 -35.48 27.12
C MET A 742 39.33 -36.49 27.49
N ALA A 743 40.62 -36.10 27.42
CA ALA A 743 41.74 -36.93 27.86
C ALA A 743 41.70 -37.25 29.36
N LEU A 744 41.15 -36.30 30.17
CA LEU A 744 40.93 -36.46 31.62
C LEU A 744 39.63 -37.19 31.96
N GLY A 745 38.90 -37.78 30.97
CA GLY A 745 37.73 -38.60 31.17
C GLY A 745 36.37 -37.92 31.08
N SER A 746 36.31 -36.66 30.59
CA SER A 746 35.04 -35.98 30.38
C SER A 746 34.20 -36.64 29.25
N GLN A 747 32.95 -36.97 29.52
CA GLN A 747 32.05 -37.54 28.54
C GLN A 747 31.71 -36.59 27.42
N ARG A 748 31.51 -37.10 26.19
CA ARG A 748 31.11 -36.30 25.01
C ARG A 748 29.85 -35.47 25.27
N GLY A 749 28.88 -35.99 26.01
CA GLY A 749 27.66 -35.27 26.38
C GLY A 749 27.91 -34.03 27.24
N ALA A 750 28.93 -34.05 28.10
CA ALA A 750 29.29 -32.88 28.91
C ALA A 750 29.87 -31.73 28.05
N ILE A 751 30.62 -32.04 27.01
CA ILE A 751 31.14 -31.05 26.05
C ILE A 751 30.02 -30.47 25.18
N ILE A 752 29.12 -31.32 24.67
CA ILE A 752 27.96 -30.88 23.94
C ILE A 752 27.12 -29.94 24.82
N ARG A 753 26.82 -30.32 26.05
CA ARG A 753 26.04 -29.48 26.99
C ARG A 753 26.70 -28.12 27.23
N LEU A 754 28.04 -28.07 27.40
CA LEU A 754 28.78 -26.83 27.62
C LEU A 754 28.66 -25.87 26.42
N VAL A 755 28.79 -26.39 25.22
CA VAL A 755 28.65 -25.59 23.98
C VAL A 755 27.23 -25.10 23.79
N LEU A 756 26.23 -25.97 23.96
CA LEU A 756 24.83 -25.63 23.87
C LEU A 756 24.40 -24.59 24.92
N GLN A 757 24.89 -24.71 26.16
CA GLN A 757 24.67 -23.73 27.23
C GLN A 757 25.20 -22.34 26.87
N SER A 758 26.39 -22.30 26.23
CA SER A 758 26.96 -21.02 25.76
C SER A 758 26.06 -20.35 24.70
N GLY A 759 25.59 -21.11 23.71
CA GLY A 759 24.65 -20.60 22.70
C GLY A 759 23.31 -20.16 23.29
N ALA A 760 22.75 -21.00 24.17
CA ALA A 760 21.46 -20.71 24.85
C ALA A 760 21.55 -19.44 25.72
N LYS A 761 22.69 -19.22 26.40
CA LYS A 761 22.91 -18.02 27.22
C LYS A 761 22.94 -16.74 26.40
N LEU A 762 23.59 -16.74 25.25
CA LEU A 762 23.60 -15.60 24.31
C LEU A 762 22.19 -15.34 23.76
N ALA A 763 21.50 -16.43 23.40
CA ALA A 763 20.14 -16.33 22.90
C ALA A 763 19.17 -15.79 23.95
N ALA A 764 19.27 -16.24 25.20
CA ALA A 764 18.43 -15.75 26.29
C ALA A 764 18.62 -14.25 26.55
N ILE A 765 19.88 -13.76 26.55
CA ILE A 765 20.18 -12.35 26.71
C ILE A 765 19.63 -11.56 25.51
N GLY A 766 19.86 -12.06 24.29
CA GLY A 766 19.32 -11.47 23.06
C GLY A 766 17.79 -11.42 23.05
N CYS A 767 17.14 -12.48 23.52
CA CYS A 767 15.67 -12.53 23.63
C CYS A 767 15.14 -11.49 24.63
N VAL A 768 15.78 -11.32 25.79
CA VAL A 768 15.34 -10.30 26.77
C VAL A 768 15.46 -8.90 26.17
N ILE A 769 16.59 -8.57 25.56
CA ILE A 769 16.80 -7.27 24.91
C ILE A 769 15.84 -7.10 23.72
N GLY A 770 15.66 -8.16 22.93
CA GLY A 770 14.74 -8.15 21.78
C GLY A 770 13.27 -7.98 22.17
N LEU A 771 12.81 -8.58 23.28
CA LEU A 771 11.45 -8.36 23.80
C LEU A 771 11.24 -6.90 24.24
N VAL A 772 12.22 -6.31 24.91
CA VAL A 772 12.18 -4.87 25.26
C VAL A 772 12.16 -4.02 24.00
N GLY A 773 13.00 -4.35 23.02
CA GLY A 773 13.00 -3.68 21.72
C GLY A 773 11.69 -3.84 20.95
N ALA A 774 11.09 -5.03 20.95
CA ALA A 774 9.79 -5.29 20.33
C ALA A 774 8.68 -4.48 21.01
N ALA A 775 8.71 -4.41 22.34
CA ALA A 775 7.78 -3.58 23.10
C ALA A 775 7.92 -2.09 22.75
N ALA A 776 9.13 -1.58 22.63
CA ALA A 776 9.38 -0.18 22.22
C ALA A 776 8.94 0.08 20.76
N ALA A 777 9.16 -0.87 19.85
CA ALA A 777 8.81 -0.77 18.44
C ALA A 777 7.30 -0.97 18.19
N SER A 778 6.58 -1.56 19.12
CA SER A 778 5.15 -1.90 18.97
C SER A 778 4.26 -0.69 18.70
N GLY A 779 4.66 0.50 19.19
CA GLY A 779 3.98 1.76 18.91
C GLY A 779 3.98 2.12 17.42
N LEU A 780 5.04 1.79 16.69
CA LEU A 780 5.15 2.03 15.25
C LEU A 780 4.22 1.13 14.43
N LEU A 781 3.88 -0.04 14.97
CA LEU A 781 3.03 -1.03 14.31
C LEU A 781 1.54 -0.82 14.63
N ARG A 782 1.21 0.01 15.61
CA ARG A 782 -0.16 0.16 16.12
C ARG A 782 -1.18 0.49 15.03
N SER A 783 -0.81 1.34 14.07
CA SER A 783 -1.66 1.70 12.93
C SER A 783 -1.82 0.58 11.89
N LEU A 784 -0.94 -0.43 11.93
CA LEU A 784 -0.97 -1.57 11.02
C LEU A 784 -1.66 -2.80 11.64
N LEU A 785 -1.90 -2.80 12.96
CA LEU A 785 -2.51 -3.91 13.68
C LEU A 785 -4.02 -3.73 13.77
N PHE A 786 -4.73 -4.81 13.50
CA PHE A 786 -6.17 -4.90 13.63
C PHE A 786 -6.54 -5.93 14.70
N GLY A 787 -7.28 -5.51 15.72
CA GLY A 787 -7.85 -6.37 16.73
C GLY A 787 -6.83 -7.16 17.59
N VAL A 788 -5.53 -6.86 17.48
CA VAL A 788 -4.44 -7.51 18.22
C VAL A 788 -3.73 -6.46 19.06
N SER A 789 -3.49 -6.78 20.33
CA SER A 789 -2.68 -5.91 21.19
C SER A 789 -1.24 -5.88 20.68
N PRO A 790 -0.59 -4.70 20.61
CA PRO A 790 0.84 -4.60 20.32
C PRO A 790 1.72 -5.38 21.31
N PHE A 791 1.21 -5.63 22.52
CA PHE A 791 1.87 -6.37 23.60
C PHE A 791 1.26 -7.76 23.80
N ASP A 792 0.92 -8.46 22.70
CA ASP A 792 0.34 -9.81 22.81
C ASP A 792 1.36 -10.80 23.40
N PRO A 793 1.13 -11.31 24.65
CA PRO A 793 2.11 -12.14 25.33
C PRO A 793 2.31 -13.49 24.65
N LEU A 794 1.30 -14.00 23.96
CA LEU A 794 1.38 -15.29 23.27
C LEU A 794 2.30 -15.15 22.04
N VAL A 795 2.14 -14.09 21.26
CA VAL A 795 3.01 -13.83 20.10
C VAL A 795 4.45 -13.60 20.54
N MET A 796 4.66 -12.79 21.58
CA MET A 796 6.00 -12.53 22.13
C MET A 796 6.66 -13.81 22.65
N SER A 797 5.89 -14.68 23.32
CA SER A 797 6.40 -15.94 23.83
C SER A 797 6.76 -16.92 22.70
N ILE A 798 5.89 -17.07 21.69
CA ILE A 798 6.15 -17.93 20.53
C ILE A 798 7.41 -17.45 19.79
N ALA A 799 7.53 -16.15 19.53
CA ALA A 799 8.70 -15.60 18.87
C ALA A 799 10.00 -15.85 19.66
N ALA A 800 9.97 -15.59 20.98
CA ALA A 800 11.12 -15.82 21.85
C ALA A 800 11.53 -17.31 21.92
N VAL A 801 10.57 -18.20 22.09
CA VAL A 801 10.80 -19.66 22.10
C VAL A 801 11.35 -20.13 20.76
N SER A 802 10.79 -19.66 19.65
CA SER A 802 11.26 -19.99 18.30
C SER A 802 12.71 -19.58 18.08
N VAL A 803 13.08 -18.35 18.45
CA VAL A 803 14.47 -17.87 18.34
C VAL A 803 15.40 -18.66 19.25
N LEU A 804 14.98 -19.00 20.47
CA LEU A 804 15.78 -19.80 21.40
C LEU A 804 16.03 -21.20 20.85
N LEU A 805 15.00 -21.87 20.33
CA LEU A 805 15.11 -23.19 19.71
C LEU A 805 16.06 -23.18 18.50
N LEU A 806 15.91 -22.18 17.65
CA LEU A 806 16.77 -22.03 16.47
C LEU A 806 18.23 -21.74 16.86
N ALA A 807 18.47 -20.97 17.92
CA ALA A 807 19.80 -20.72 18.45
C ALA A 807 20.45 -21.97 19.01
N VAL A 808 19.70 -22.79 19.75
CA VAL A 808 20.16 -24.09 20.22
C VAL A 808 20.46 -25.03 19.07
N ALA A 809 19.59 -25.10 18.06
CA ALA A 809 19.80 -25.90 16.85
C ALA A 809 21.06 -25.45 16.07
N ALA A 810 21.24 -24.13 15.91
CA ALA A 810 22.43 -23.55 15.26
C ALA A 810 23.75 -23.91 16.02
N SER A 811 23.68 -24.03 17.34
CA SER A 811 24.78 -24.41 18.18
C SER A 811 25.10 -25.92 18.15
N GLY A 812 24.14 -26.73 17.67
CA GLY A 812 24.22 -28.20 17.67
C GLY A 812 25.34 -28.77 16.80
N LEU A 813 25.47 -28.31 15.54
CA LEU A 813 26.52 -28.75 14.63
C LEU A 813 27.96 -28.46 15.18
N PRO A 814 28.26 -27.23 15.68
CA PRO A 814 29.55 -26.97 16.33
C PRO A 814 29.77 -27.83 17.58
N ALA A 815 28.73 -28.08 18.38
CA ALA A 815 28.81 -28.92 19.59
C ALA A 815 29.14 -30.38 19.25
N LEU A 816 28.53 -30.94 18.22
CA LEU A 816 28.82 -32.28 17.73
C LEU A 816 30.26 -32.39 17.22
N ARG A 817 30.74 -31.41 16.47
CA ARG A 817 32.13 -31.34 15.99
C ARG A 817 33.13 -31.27 17.16
N ALA A 818 32.82 -30.46 18.20
CA ALA A 818 33.64 -30.38 19.41
C ALA A 818 33.77 -31.74 20.11
N ALA A 819 32.66 -32.47 20.21
CA ALA A 819 32.64 -33.77 20.88
C ALA A 819 33.25 -34.93 20.06
N SER A 820 33.44 -34.73 18.75
CA SER A 820 34.03 -35.71 17.85
C SER A 820 35.55 -35.46 17.61
N THR A 821 36.12 -34.41 18.19
CA THR A 821 37.53 -34.08 18.04
C THR A 821 38.41 -35.16 18.71
N ASP A 822 39.36 -35.70 17.96
CA ASP A 822 40.34 -36.68 18.49
C ASP A 822 41.33 -35.98 19.45
N PRO A 823 41.37 -36.37 20.75
CA PRO A 823 42.22 -35.73 21.73
C PRO A 823 43.72 -35.78 21.37
N ILE A 824 44.13 -36.85 20.72
CA ILE A 824 45.55 -37.06 20.38
C ILE A 824 45.98 -36.14 19.25
N ARG A 825 45.15 -35.95 18.23
CA ARG A 825 45.41 -35.02 17.11
C ARG A 825 45.38 -33.57 17.56
N ALA A 826 44.39 -33.20 18.39
CA ALA A 826 44.24 -31.86 18.91
C ALA A 826 45.44 -31.44 19.87
N LEU A 827 46.06 -32.38 20.58
CA LEU A 827 47.21 -32.12 21.42
C LEU A 827 48.54 -32.06 20.64
N ARG A 828 48.62 -32.73 19.48
CA ARG A 828 49.80 -32.69 18.60
C ARG A 828 49.85 -31.45 17.70
N GLY A 829 48.78 -30.67 17.61
CA GLY A 829 48.75 -29.48 16.77
C GLY A 829 48.64 -29.73 15.26
N GLU A 830 48.24 -30.95 14.84
CA GLU A 830 48.00 -31.34 13.44
C GLU A 830 46.57 -31.12 13.01
#